data_613558e24b693f992cfe1634a05f4bf6
#
_entry.id   613558e24b693f992cfe1634a05f4bf6
#
_cell.length_a   1.000
_cell.length_b   1.000
_cell.length_c   1.000
_cell.angle_alpha   90.00
_cell.angle_beta   90.00
_cell.angle_gamma   90.00
#
_symmetry.space_group_name_H-M   'P 1'
#
loop_
_entity.id
_entity.type
_entity.pdbx_description
1 polymer ?
#
loop_
_entity_poly.entity_id
_entity_poly.type
_entity_poly.pdbx_seq_one_letter_code
_entity_poly.pdbx_strand_id
1 'polypeptide(L)'
;MQTTLQLIMSLSLSNKRIDKQCSCGCKVNRAIIIVTSALSMLFAQSRTVSGFIYDKEQKSPLQSVNIVVVGEYSGAVSKEDGSFEIQNVPKESFNLSFALIGYQDTTVFINSNDTNIDLGSIYLNIKILHFNEISVGAHPEFEGSKTISTISLSGSEMHEKMKGTLAATLSDEMGVEVGSMGQATSRPVLRGYSGDRFLMTDGGLKLGDLSQTSADHAVSMDMTTAQSIEVIRGAKSLIYGSNAIAGVIDIDKNSMPEVKFDHSHFHGIMGGESGNSSVFTNLVYHLPFKNNQLRFSVLNRSAGDQMTPVGVLKNTSVNNNEFFTGISNYGDKGRTSASVEFLSMNYGIPGSPEGHISGVDLEMKKITQKLILHRDIQLFDKYDIFDLEQRFVGYEHREFESNDNYAAVRLRQQIFSLQGKLSGFGRTLGSLFQYRKFSAGGFYWTPNTDEINLALFSFRETDLRNFTLQNSFRYEMLSVAPIVSDVLFSNFDKSLVKDRTFHLGSAMLTLLKDWNHWAFSTSAMYTQRAPGIEDLFSDGPHLGSYSYEIGQPDLDLESTLGFEISTKYEKNKFSSSVTAFNNYSPNYHLFSKIGNGYVPGADWIEWGSGSTGWLYKYQMKGIEANISGLEFDLSYKVNNTTFSIDYSKVIGDDINASMPLPYMPAAKARGKLSYLGQNNLSYTFQVVKGFDQKRLGQFEDQTDGYTCVDLFGSYSINSSKGSHKIIFQIDNIFDQIYYNHLSRIKSIMPETGRSITLQYRFLF
;
A
#
# COMPACT_ATOMS: atom_id res chain seq x y z
N MET A 1 -24.23 19.37 36.49
CA MET A 1 -23.81 20.41 37.46
C MET A 1 -23.68 21.80 36.84
N GLN A 2 -23.05 21.97 35.73
CA GLN A 2 -22.92 23.29 35.04
C GLN A 2 -24.26 23.85 34.48
N THR A 3 -25.12 23.01 33.93
CA THR A 3 -26.43 23.41 33.42
C THR A 3 -27.42 23.84 34.50
N THR A 4 -27.33 23.27 35.69
CA THR A 4 -28.16 23.63 36.85
C THR A 4 -27.72 24.97 37.48
N LEU A 5 -26.41 25.27 37.42
CA LEU A 5 -25.89 26.57 37.89
C LEU A 5 -26.27 27.72 36.94
N GLN A 6 -26.32 27.49 35.63
CA GLN A 6 -26.78 28.51 34.67
C GLN A 6 -28.28 28.83 34.82
N LEU A 7 -29.10 27.84 35.14
CA LEU A 7 -30.52 28.05 35.38
C LEU A 7 -30.79 28.84 36.69
N ILE A 8 -29.97 28.60 37.72
CA ILE A 8 -30.05 29.34 39.00
C ILE A 8 -29.56 30.78 38.84
N MET A 9 -28.50 31.02 38.03
CA MET A 9 -28.05 32.38 37.74
C MET A 9 -29.02 33.18 36.84
N SER A 10 -29.71 32.55 35.89
CA SER A 10 -30.71 33.22 35.06
C SER A 10 -31.98 33.62 35.82
N LEU A 11 -32.36 32.83 36.85
CA LEU A 11 -33.49 33.15 37.73
C LEU A 11 -33.17 34.25 38.76
N SER A 12 -31.88 34.47 39.10
CA SER A 12 -31.48 35.55 40.01
C SER A 12 -31.41 36.93 39.34
N LEU A 13 -31.19 36.99 38.03
CA LEU A 13 -31.10 38.25 37.28
C LEU A 13 -32.43 38.79 36.77
N SER A 14 -33.53 37.98 36.76
CA SER A 14 -34.85 38.44 36.39
C SER A 14 -35.65 39.04 37.55
N ASN A 15 -35.19 38.90 38.80
CA ASN A 15 -35.90 39.35 40.01
C ASN A 15 -35.56 40.78 40.47
N LYS A 16 -34.82 41.59 39.72
CA LYS A 16 -34.53 42.98 40.05
C LYS A 16 -35.51 44.03 39.47
N ARG A 17 -36.60 43.62 38.83
CA ARG A 17 -37.61 44.57 38.26
C ARG A 17 -39.06 44.45 38.75
N ILE A 18 -39.32 43.65 39.79
CA ILE A 18 -40.68 43.48 40.32
C ILE A 18 -40.68 43.65 41.84
N ASP A 19 -40.09 44.70 42.37
CA ASP A 19 -40.25 45.12 43.75
C ASP A 19 -40.82 46.53 43.80
N LYS A 20 -42.08 46.67 43.37
CA LYS A 20 -42.99 47.70 43.88
C LYS A 20 -44.41 47.23 43.62
N GLN A 21 -45.11 46.90 44.68
CA GLN A 21 -46.53 46.56 44.89
C GLN A 21 -46.81 45.06 45.01
N CYS A 22 -46.82 44.60 46.24
CA CYS A 22 -47.89 43.87 46.93
C CYS A 22 -47.36 43.31 48.25
N SER A 23 -47.81 43.92 49.32
CA SER A 23 -47.62 43.42 50.69
C SER A 23 -48.62 42.31 50.99
N CYS A 24 -48.22 41.32 51.75
CA CYS A 24 -48.99 40.25 52.36
C CYS A 24 -49.47 39.09 51.48
N GLY A 25 -48.84 37.96 51.61
CA GLY A 25 -49.28 36.65 51.06
C GLY A 25 -48.24 35.78 50.43
N CYS A 26 -47.06 36.34 50.04
CA CYS A 26 -46.08 35.64 49.22
C CYS A 26 -44.93 34.94 50.01
N LYS A 27 -44.87 35.05 51.33
CA LYS A 27 -43.77 34.44 52.11
C LYS A 27 -44.00 32.97 52.46
N VAL A 28 -45.22 32.47 52.46
CA VAL A 28 -45.50 31.06 52.79
C VAL A 28 -45.28 30.15 51.58
N ASN A 29 -45.62 30.63 50.39
CA ASN A 29 -45.39 29.80 49.16
C ASN A 29 -43.90 29.67 48.76
N ARG A 30 -43.03 30.61 49.11
CA ARG A 30 -41.57 30.49 48.84
C ARG A 30 -40.88 29.48 49.75
N ALA A 31 -41.32 29.37 51.00
CA ALA A 31 -40.77 28.37 51.92
C ALA A 31 -41.17 26.93 51.53
N ILE A 32 -42.38 26.73 51.04
CA ILE A 32 -42.93 25.44 50.64
C ILE A 32 -42.22 24.97 49.32
N ILE A 33 -41.94 25.86 48.34
CA ILE A 33 -41.22 25.52 47.10
C ILE A 33 -39.74 25.21 47.40
N ILE A 34 -39.09 25.91 48.31
CA ILE A 34 -37.70 25.62 48.71
C ILE A 34 -37.62 24.32 49.50
N VAL A 35 -38.56 24.02 50.36
CA VAL A 35 -38.60 22.79 51.15
C VAL A 35 -38.98 21.60 50.26
N THR A 36 -39.91 21.73 49.29
CA THR A 36 -40.24 20.66 48.35
C THR A 36 -39.14 20.41 47.32
N SER A 37 -38.39 21.43 46.85
CA SER A 37 -37.22 21.22 45.98
C SER A 37 -36.00 20.71 46.76
N ALA A 38 -35.83 21.03 48.04
CA ALA A 38 -34.82 20.43 48.91
C ALA A 38 -35.16 18.98 49.31
N LEU A 39 -36.43 18.64 49.48
CA LEU A 39 -36.85 17.26 49.75
C LEU A 39 -36.80 16.37 48.50
N SER A 40 -36.98 16.91 47.29
CA SER A 40 -36.81 16.15 46.04
C SER A 40 -35.32 15.85 45.71
N MET A 41 -34.38 16.61 46.23
CA MET A 41 -32.95 16.32 46.14
C MET A 41 -32.44 15.26 47.15
N LEU A 42 -33.23 14.94 48.17
CA LEU A 42 -32.87 13.95 49.20
C LEU A 42 -33.25 12.50 48.81
N PHE A 43 -33.92 12.26 47.69
CA PHE A 43 -34.39 10.94 47.27
C PHE A 43 -33.91 10.52 45.87
N ALA A 44 -32.93 11.19 45.26
CA ALA A 44 -32.26 10.66 44.10
C ALA A 44 -31.26 9.60 44.57
N GLN A 45 -31.74 8.36 44.78
CA GLN A 45 -30.83 7.22 44.91
C GLN A 45 -30.02 7.09 43.61
N SER A 46 -28.76 7.50 43.67
CA SER A 46 -27.82 7.27 42.58
C SER A 46 -27.50 5.77 42.53
N ARG A 47 -27.70 5.16 41.39
CA ARG A 47 -27.31 3.77 41.13
C ARG A 47 -25.80 3.72 40.94
N THR A 48 -25.12 2.81 41.62
CA THR A 48 -23.68 2.70 41.60
C THR A 48 -23.23 1.31 41.16
N VAL A 49 -22.09 1.24 40.47
CA VAL A 49 -21.40 0.00 40.16
C VAL A 49 -19.99 0.11 40.72
N SER A 50 -19.54 -0.92 41.46
CA SER A 50 -18.23 -0.98 42.09
C SER A 50 -17.60 -2.36 41.87
N GLY A 51 -16.29 -2.47 42.08
CA GLY A 51 -15.55 -3.72 42.02
C GLY A 51 -14.05 -3.50 42.09
N PHE A 52 -13.30 -4.55 41.87
CA PHE A 52 -11.82 -4.56 41.87
C PHE A 52 -11.30 -5.16 40.57
N ILE A 53 -10.20 -4.65 40.05
CA ILE A 53 -9.58 -5.11 38.81
C ILE A 53 -8.19 -5.64 39.10
N TYR A 54 -7.92 -6.85 38.62
CA TYR A 54 -6.67 -7.55 38.83
C TYR A 54 -6.08 -8.07 37.50
N ASP A 55 -4.74 -8.16 37.47
CA ASP A 55 -4.07 -8.99 36.48
C ASP A 55 -4.45 -10.47 36.66
N LYS A 56 -4.79 -11.14 35.58
CA LYS A 56 -5.26 -12.54 35.66
C LYS A 56 -4.16 -13.52 36.03
N GLU A 57 -2.92 -13.28 35.56
CA GLU A 57 -1.78 -14.18 35.81
C GLU A 57 -1.08 -13.83 37.13
N GLN A 58 -0.75 -12.56 37.35
CA GLN A 58 0.01 -12.12 38.51
C GLN A 58 -0.86 -11.92 39.75
N LYS A 59 -2.19 -11.84 39.61
CA LYS A 59 -3.16 -11.56 40.70
C LYS A 59 -2.90 -10.22 41.41
N SER A 60 -2.11 -9.33 40.81
CA SER A 60 -1.85 -8.00 41.32
C SER A 60 -2.98 -7.03 40.94
N PRO A 61 -3.31 -6.03 41.79
CA PRO A 61 -4.32 -5.02 41.45
C PRO A 61 -3.84 -4.16 40.29
N LEU A 62 -4.77 -3.78 39.42
CA LEU A 62 -4.50 -2.96 38.25
C LEU A 62 -5.01 -1.54 38.47
N GLN A 63 -4.08 -0.59 38.55
CA GLN A 63 -4.32 0.84 38.59
C GLN A 63 -4.52 1.41 37.18
N SER A 64 -5.28 2.50 37.08
CA SER A 64 -5.47 3.28 35.83
C SER A 64 -6.21 2.54 34.74
N VAL A 65 -6.99 1.50 35.06
CA VAL A 65 -7.91 0.89 34.10
C VAL A 65 -9.04 1.87 33.82
N ASN A 66 -9.27 2.19 32.55
CA ASN A 66 -10.39 3.03 32.13
C ASN A 66 -11.67 2.17 32.06
N ILE A 67 -12.69 2.55 32.82
CA ILE A 67 -13.98 1.85 32.88
C ILE A 67 -15.06 2.78 32.34
N VAL A 68 -15.72 2.38 31.26
CA VAL A 68 -16.70 3.22 30.55
C VAL A 68 -18.03 2.47 30.41
N VAL A 69 -19.14 3.15 30.67
CA VAL A 69 -20.46 2.68 30.29
C VAL A 69 -20.63 2.88 28.79
N VAL A 70 -20.76 1.80 28.04
CA VAL A 70 -20.81 1.82 26.57
C VAL A 70 -22.06 2.60 26.12
N GLY A 71 -21.84 3.66 25.34
CA GLY A 71 -22.92 4.53 24.84
C GLY A 71 -23.29 5.70 25.76
N GLU A 72 -22.62 5.88 26.91
CA GLU A 72 -22.88 6.95 27.87
C GLU A 72 -21.58 7.73 28.19
N TYR A 73 -21.73 8.95 28.70
CA TYR A 73 -20.58 9.76 29.17
C TYR A 73 -20.25 9.50 30.66
N SER A 74 -20.54 8.30 31.18
CA SER A 74 -20.26 7.91 32.56
C SER A 74 -19.17 6.82 32.58
N GLY A 75 -18.23 6.97 33.52
CA GLY A 75 -17.12 6.04 33.67
C GLY A 75 -16.29 6.34 34.94
N ALA A 76 -15.28 5.52 35.18
CA ALA A 76 -14.32 5.68 36.27
C ALA A 76 -12.95 5.18 35.82
N VAL A 77 -11.94 5.50 36.64
CA VAL A 77 -10.57 4.95 36.51
C VAL A 77 -10.26 4.19 37.79
N SER A 78 -9.68 2.98 37.69
CA SER A 78 -9.29 2.19 38.87
C SER A 78 -8.17 2.84 39.65
N LYS A 79 -8.24 2.71 40.98
CA LYS A 79 -7.26 3.22 41.93
C LYS A 79 -6.03 2.29 42.06
N GLU A 80 -5.03 2.68 42.88
CA GLU A 80 -3.81 1.87 43.13
C GLU A 80 -4.10 0.46 43.64
N ASP A 81 -5.19 0.28 44.41
CA ASP A 81 -5.63 -1.01 44.93
C ASP A 81 -6.53 -1.79 43.95
N GLY A 82 -6.69 -1.30 42.74
CA GLY A 82 -7.55 -1.88 41.71
C GLY A 82 -9.03 -1.56 41.88
N SER A 83 -9.44 -0.86 42.93
CA SER A 83 -10.85 -0.55 43.19
C SER A 83 -11.39 0.53 42.24
N PHE A 84 -12.67 0.41 41.87
CA PHE A 84 -13.39 1.43 41.12
C PHE A 84 -14.84 1.60 41.59
N GLU A 85 -15.42 2.77 41.34
CA GLU A 85 -16.84 3.08 41.59
C GLU A 85 -17.34 4.03 40.52
N ILE A 86 -18.45 3.69 39.87
CA ILE A 86 -19.15 4.52 38.88
C ILE A 86 -20.49 4.90 39.45
N GLN A 87 -20.79 6.19 39.53
CA GLN A 87 -22.06 6.71 40.02
C GLN A 87 -22.97 7.11 38.86
N ASN A 88 -24.29 7.08 39.06
CA ASN A 88 -25.29 7.48 38.08
C ASN A 88 -25.31 6.61 36.81
N VAL A 89 -25.16 5.31 36.97
CA VAL A 89 -25.26 4.36 35.85
C VAL A 89 -26.70 4.18 35.38
N PRO A 90 -26.95 3.77 34.11
CA PRO A 90 -28.30 3.56 33.57
C PRO A 90 -29.15 2.59 34.40
N LYS A 91 -30.46 2.80 34.42
CA LYS A 91 -31.43 1.91 35.11
C LYS A 91 -31.72 0.64 34.31
N GLU A 92 -31.51 0.68 32.99
CA GLU A 92 -31.64 -0.46 32.08
C GLU A 92 -30.36 -1.28 32.06
N SER A 93 -30.40 -2.42 31.37
CA SER A 93 -29.19 -3.24 31.15
C SER A 93 -28.20 -2.47 30.27
N PHE A 94 -26.90 -2.54 30.59
CA PHE A 94 -25.85 -1.85 29.87
C PHE A 94 -24.54 -2.67 29.89
N ASN A 95 -23.60 -2.30 29.03
CA ASN A 95 -22.28 -2.89 29.01
C ASN A 95 -21.27 -1.95 29.68
N LEU A 96 -20.36 -2.53 30.49
CA LEU A 96 -19.17 -1.87 30.99
C LEU A 96 -17.94 -2.37 30.22
N SER A 97 -17.21 -1.46 29.62
CA SER A 97 -15.92 -1.75 28.98
C SER A 97 -14.78 -1.39 29.91
N PHE A 98 -13.82 -2.29 30.06
CA PHE A 98 -12.60 -2.16 30.86
C PHE A 98 -11.42 -2.15 29.90
N ALA A 99 -10.68 -1.07 29.83
CA ALA A 99 -9.51 -0.88 28.96
C ALA A 99 -8.29 -0.43 29.73
N LEU A 100 -7.19 -1.11 29.59
CA LEU A 100 -5.88 -0.73 30.10
C LEU A 100 -4.81 -1.12 29.09
N ILE A 101 -3.89 -0.20 28.81
CA ILE A 101 -2.79 -0.45 27.88
C ILE A 101 -1.96 -1.62 28.38
N GLY A 102 -1.67 -2.56 27.47
CA GLY A 102 -1.03 -3.83 27.79
C GLY A 102 -1.99 -4.94 28.24
N TYR A 103 -3.31 -4.67 28.28
CA TYR A 103 -4.33 -5.65 28.61
C TYR A 103 -5.40 -5.76 27.52
N GLN A 104 -6.00 -6.93 27.43
CA GLN A 104 -7.11 -7.16 26.50
C GLN A 104 -8.37 -6.46 27.00
N ASP A 105 -9.00 -5.65 26.16
CA ASP A 105 -10.26 -5.01 26.47
C ASP A 105 -11.31 -6.07 26.84
N THR A 106 -11.98 -5.84 27.95
CA THR A 106 -12.96 -6.77 28.50
C THR A 106 -14.28 -6.05 28.67
N THR A 107 -15.37 -6.65 28.21
CA THR A 107 -16.71 -6.10 28.37
C THR A 107 -17.57 -6.99 29.26
N VAL A 108 -18.21 -6.38 30.25
CA VAL A 108 -19.11 -7.06 31.18
C VAL A 108 -20.54 -6.53 30.98
N PHE A 109 -21.47 -7.43 30.70
CA PHE A 109 -22.88 -7.09 30.58
C PHE A 109 -23.55 -7.03 31.96
N ILE A 110 -24.17 -5.91 32.29
CA ILE A 110 -24.86 -5.66 33.57
C ILE A 110 -26.37 -5.74 33.35
N ASN A 111 -26.94 -6.74 33.95
CA ASN A 111 -28.40 -6.95 33.96
C ASN A 111 -28.85 -7.17 35.40
N SER A 112 -28.87 -6.10 36.20
CA SER A 112 -29.33 -6.10 37.57
C SER A 112 -30.24 -4.88 37.82
N ASN A 113 -31.24 -5.03 38.65
CA ASN A 113 -32.13 -3.95 39.08
C ASN A 113 -31.70 -3.34 40.44
N ASP A 114 -30.57 -3.80 40.99
CA ASP A 114 -30.10 -3.31 42.29
C ASP A 114 -29.57 -1.87 42.20
N THR A 115 -29.68 -1.12 43.28
CA THR A 115 -29.18 0.26 43.38
C THR A 115 -27.67 0.31 43.56
N ASN A 116 -27.09 -0.72 44.16
CA ASN A 116 -25.66 -0.88 44.36
C ASN A 116 -25.23 -2.25 43.78
N ILE A 117 -24.49 -2.20 42.69
CA ILE A 117 -24.02 -3.39 41.99
C ILE A 117 -22.55 -3.57 42.31
N ASP A 118 -22.20 -4.66 42.99
CA ASP A 118 -20.83 -5.08 43.22
C ASP A 118 -20.45 -6.20 42.23
N LEU A 119 -19.49 -5.93 41.35
CA LEU A 119 -18.99 -6.88 40.35
C LEU A 119 -17.91 -7.81 40.91
N GLY A 120 -17.50 -7.62 42.18
CA GLY A 120 -16.42 -8.38 42.77
C GLY A 120 -15.08 -8.15 42.04
N SER A 121 -14.37 -9.24 41.78
CA SER A 121 -13.05 -9.17 41.12
C SER A 121 -13.15 -9.41 39.63
N ILE A 122 -12.74 -8.44 38.82
CA ILE A 122 -12.62 -8.51 37.37
C ILE A 122 -11.14 -8.80 37.04
N TYR A 123 -10.89 -9.79 36.20
CA TYR A 123 -9.54 -10.19 35.81
C TYR A 123 -9.29 -9.84 34.35
N LEU A 124 -8.30 -8.97 34.08
CA LEU A 124 -7.86 -8.67 32.73
C LEU A 124 -6.72 -9.59 32.29
N ASN A 125 -6.80 -10.08 31.08
CA ASN A 125 -5.69 -10.80 30.46
C ASN A 125 -4.66 -9.78 29.96
N ILE A 126 -3.36 -10.08 30.09
CA ILE A 126 -2.31 -9.32 29.44
C ILE A 126 -2.56 -9.39 27.92
N LYS A 127 -2.63 -8.25 27.30
CA LYS A 127 -2.64 -8.13 25.84
C LYS A 127 -1.20 -8.24 25.37
N ILE A 128 -0.77 -9.44 24.99
CA ILE A 128 0.51 -9.63 24.35
C ILE A 128 0.39 -8.93 22.99
N LEU A 129 1.17 -7.87 22.79
CA LEU A 129 1.27 -7.22 21.49
C LEU A 129 1.87 -8.23 20.51
N HIS A 130 1.01 -8.84 19.71
CA HIS A 130 1.45 -9.70 18.62
C HIS A 130 1.93 -8.80 17.47
N PHE A 131 2.91 -9.26 16.66
CA PHE A 131 3.32 -8.56 15.44
C PHE A 131 2.14 -8.19 14.52
N ASN A 132 1.03 -8.92 14.60
CA ASN A 132 -0.20 -8.66 13.85
C ASN A 132 -0.99 -7.43 14.34
N GLU A 133 -0.78 -6.97 15.56
CA GLU A 133 -1.53 -5.86 16.18
C GLU A 133 -0.83 -4.51 16.03
N ILE A 134 0.45 -4.50 15.61
CA ILE A 134 1.18 -3.26 15.26
C ILE A 134 0.86 -2.81 13.83
N SER A 135 0.35 -3.69 12.99
CA SER A 135 -0.28 -3.28 11.75
C SER A 135 -1.61 -2.60 12.08
N VAL A 136 -1.56 -1.35 12.45
CA VAL A 136 -2.71 -0.45 12.33
C VAL A 136 -3.07 -0.52 10.86
N GLY A 137 -4.25 -1.05 10.58
CA GLY A 137 -4.65 -1.44 9.25
C GLY A 137 -4.48 -0.32 8.24
N ALA A 138 -4.31 -0.73 7.03
CA ALA A 138 -4.49 0.06 5.85
C ALA A 138 -5.55 1.13 6.10
N HIS A 139 -5.20 2.35 5.79
CA HIS A 139 -5.99 3.56 5.91
C HIS A 139 -7.38 3.41 6.56
N PRO A 140 -7.65 3.98 7.75
CA PRO A 140 -8.94 3.85 8.46
C PRO A 140 -10.14 4.24 7.59
N GLU A 141 -9.90 5.03 6.54
CA GLU A 141 -10.88 5.44 5.54
C GLU A 141 -11.56 4.26 4.83
N PHE A 142 -10.98 3.06 4.90
CA PHE A 142 -11.39 1.91 4.12
C PHE A 142 -11.76 0.67 4.96
N GLU A 143 -11.71 0.75 6.28
CA GLU A 143 -12.23 -0.31 7.15
C GLU A 143 -13.72 -0.54 6.85
N GLY A 144 -14.04 -1.72 6.34
CA GLY A 144 -15.41 -2.13 6.01
C GLY A 144 -15.84 -1.97 4.56
N SER A 145 -15.01 -1.47 3.64
CA SER A 145 -15.37 -1.42 2.22
C SER A 145 -15.34 -2.81 1.58
N LYS A 146 -16.47 -3.19 1.01
CA LYS A 146 -16.79 -4.52 0.48
C LYS A 146 -16.28 -4.75 -0.94
N THR A 147 -15.01 -4.48 -1.25
CA THR A 147 -14.49 -4.74 -2.61
C THR A 147 -13.98 -6.16 -2.72
N ILE A 148 -14.49 -6.95 -3.67
CA ILE A 148 -14.15 -8.39 -3.84
C ILE A 148 -12.72 -8.57 -4.39
N SER A 149 -12.20 -7.61 -5.15
CA SER A 149 -10.95 -7.73 -5.91
C SER A 149 -9.72 -7.07 -5.27
N THR A 150 -9.80 -6.57 -4.04
CA THR A 150 -8.65 -5.99 -3.34
C THR A 150 -7.84 -7.06 -2.62
N ILE A 151 -6.52 -7.05 -2.82
CA ILE A 151 -5.57 -7.89 -2.09
C ILE A 151 -4.96 -7.03 -0.99
N SER A 152 -4.95 -7.52 0.23
CA SER A 152 -4.30 -6.84 1.37
C SER A 152 -3.35 -7.81 2.05
N LEU A 153 -2.07 -7.45 2.08
CA LEU A 153 -1.03 -8.15 2.81
C LEU A 153 -0.62 -7.31 4.02
N SER A 154 -0.81 -7.82 5.21
CA SER A 154 -0.44 -7.13 6.45
C SER A 154 -0.03 -8.12 7.54
N GLY A 155 0.57 -7.62 8.62
CA GLY A 155 0.89 -8.40 9.81
C GLY A 155 1.71 -9.66 9.54
N SER A 156 1.27 -10.79 10.06
CA SER A 156 2.01 -12.06 9.96
C SER A 156 2.13 -12.56 8.53
N GLU A 157 1.07 -12.41 7.74
CA GLU A 157 1.03 -12.86 6.35
C GLU A 157 2.04 -12.09 5.49
N MET A 158 2.08 -10.76 5.63
CA MET A 158 3.09 -9.92 4.97
C MET A 158 4.51 -10.37 5.34
N HIS A 159 4.74 -10.64 6.63
CA HIS A 159 6.05 -11.05 7.10
C HIS A 159 6.51 -12.41 6.56
N GLU A 160 5.59 -13.37 6.42
CA GLU A 160 5.89 -14.71 5.92
C GLU A 160 6.09 -14.76 4.41
N LYS A 161 5.48 -13.82 3.66
CA LYS A 161 5.60 -13.72 2.20
C LYS A 161 6.69 -12.75 1.75
N MET A 162 7.27 -11.96 2.67
CA MET A 162 8.25 -10.92 2.34
C MET A 162 9.49 -11.50 1.67
N LYS A 163 9.80 -11.00 0.46
CA LYS A 163 11.01 -11.31 -0.31
C LYS A 163 11.84 -10.03 -0.55
N GLY A 164 12.93 -10.13 -1.27
CA GLY A 164 13.87 -9.02 -1.48
C GLY A 164 13.27 -7.79 -2.20
N THR A 165 12.26 -7.97 -3.06
CA THR A 165 11.62 -6.90 -3.85
C THR A 165 10.10 -6.91 -3.72
N LEU A 166 9.45 -5.79 -4.07
CA LEU A 166 7.99 -5.65 -4.09
C LEU A 166 7.34 -6.70 -5.02
N ALA A 167 7.85 -6.84 -6.22
CA ALA A 167 7.32 -7.79 -7.19
C ALA A 167 7.44 -9.24 -6.72
N ALA A 168 8.59 -9.62 -6.16
CA ALA A 168 8.81 -10.95 -5.61
C ALA A 168 7.90 -11.24 -4.41
N THR A 169 7.67 -10.24 -3.55
CA THR A 169 6.75 -10.35 -2.40
C THR A 169 5.30 -10.56 -2.85
N LEU A 170 4.88 -9.90 -3.94
CA LEU A 170 3.53 -10.00 -4.49
C LEU A 170 3.36 -11.15 -5.50
N SER A 171 4.43 -11.88 -5.87
CA SER A 171 4.39 -12.91 -6.92
C SER A 171 3.46 -14.08 -6.64
N ASP A 172 3.12 -14.28 -5.36
CA ASP A 172 2.18 -15.30 -4.89
C ASP A 172 0.73 -14.81 -4.82
N GLU A 173 0.47 -13.55 -5.24
CA GLU A 173 -0.87 -13.00 -5.32
C GLU A 173 -1.48 -13.20 -6.72
N MET A 174 -2.80 -13.40 -6.76
CA MET A 174 -3.50 -13.68 -8.01
C MET A 174 -3.54 -12.43 -8.92
N GLY A 175 -3.20 -12.61 -10.19
CA GLY A 175 -3.13 -11.52 -11.17
C GLY A 175 -1.93 -10.60 -11.01
N VAL A 176 -0.93 -10.97 -10.19
CA VAL A 176 0.35 -10.29 -10.07
C VAL A 176 1.46 -11.19 -10.58
N GLU A 177 2.25 -10.67 -11.51
CA GLU A 177 3.40 -11.35 -12.10
C GLU A 177 4.66 -10.51 -11.92
N VAL A 178 5.81 -11.08 -12.24
CA VAL A 178 7.11 -10.44 -12.07
C VAL A 178 7.75 -10.23 -13.44
N GLY A 179 8.04 -8.99 -13.79
CA GLY A 179 8.95 -8.65 -14.88
C GLY A 179 10.33 -8.30 -14.31
N SER A 180 11.42 -8.80 -14.88
CA SER A 180 12.75 -8.59 -14.32
C SER A 180 13.84 -8.41 -15.39
N MET A 181 14.91 -7.70 -14.99
CA MET A 181 16.21 -7.66 -15.67
C MET A 181 17.36 -7.97 -14.68
N GLY A 182 17.12 -8.87 -13.73
CA GLY A 182 18.01 -9.20 -12.61
C GLY A 182 17.28 -9.00 -11.28
N GLN A 183 17.94 -9.34 -10.17
CA GLN A 183 17.30 -9.39 -8.87
C GLN A 183 16.82 -8.03 -8.35
N ALA A 184 17.53 -6.93 -8.63
CA ALA A 184 17.14 -5.59 -8.16
C ALA A 184 16.01 -5.00 -8.98
N THR A 185 15.98 -5.24 -10.28
CA THR A 185 15.07 -4.64 -11.26
C THR A 185 13.80 -5.46 -11.47
N SER A 186 13.37 -6.13 -10.42
CA SER A 186 12.13 -6.89 -10.37
C SER A 186 10.94 -5.96 -10.16
N ARG A 187 9.97 -5.97 -11.07
CA ARG A 187 8.79 -5.08 -11.09
C ARG A 187 7.50 -5.87 -11.15
N PRO A 188 6.43 -5.41 -10.45
CA PRO A 188 5.11 -6.01 -10.60
C PRO A 188 4.58 -5.82 -12.03
N VAL A 189 3.86 -6.82 -12.49
CA VAL A 189 3.00 -6.77 -13.69
C VAL A 189 1.60 -7.14 -13.23
N LEU A 190 0.66 -6.21 -13.31
CA LEU A 190 -0.72 -6.41 -12.87
C LEU A 190 -1.61 -6.77 -14.05
N ARG A 191 -2.18 -7.98 -14.08
CA ARG A 191 -3.10 -8.41 -15.15
C ARG A 191 -2.55 -8.14 -16.55
N GLY A 192 -1.24 -8.37 -16.76
CA GLY A 192 -0.56 -8.12 -18.03
C GLY A 192 -0.15 -6.66 -18.27
N TYR A 193 -0.53 -5.73 -17.42
CA TYR A 193 -0.09 -4.34 -17.49
C TYR A 193 1.23 -4.12 -16.76
N SER A 194 2.14 -3.41 -17.42
CA SER A 194 3.44 -2.97 -16.89
C SER A 194 3.59 -1.45 -17.04
N GLY A 195 4.66 -0.90 -16.46
CA GLY A 195 4.94 0.52 -16.51
C GLY A 195 3.93 1.33 -15.67
N ASP A 196 3.56 2.50 -16.16
CA ASP A 196 2.70 3.45 -15.46
C ASP A 196 1.18 3.27 -15.72
N ARG A 197 0.75 2.08 -16.18
CA ARG A 197 -0.67 1.71 -16.31
C ARG A 197 -1.29 1.17 -15.03
N PHE A 198 -0.51 1.06 -14.00
CA PHE A 198 -0.94 0.96 -12.62
C PHE A 198 -0.06 1.87 -11.76
N LEU A 199 -0.51 2.18 -10.56
CA LEU A 199 0.23 3.08 -9.67
C LEU A 199 0.96 2.29 -8.60
N MET A 200 2.19 2.69 -8.29
CA MET A 200 2.87 2.34 -7.05
C MET A 200 2.94 3.56 -6.16
N THR A 201 2.33 3.45 -4.97
CA THR A 201 2.19 4.55 -4.03
C THR A 201 2.73 4.18 -2.65
N ASP A 202 3.12 5.20 -1.89
CA ASP A 202 3.47 5.12 -0.47
C ASP A 202 2.50 6.04 0.27
N GLY A 203 1.50 5.44 0.94
CA GLY A 203 0.47 6.20 1.64
C GLY A 203 -0.35 7.10 0.70
N GLY A 204 -0.65 6.65 -0.51
CA GLY A 204 -1.55 7.34 -1.43
C GLY A 204 -0.91 8.29 -2.44
N LEU A 205 0.38 8.60 -2.35
CA LEU A 205 1.11 9.39 -3.36
C LEU A 205 2.18 8.53 -4.06
N LYS A 206 2.42 8.78 -5.34
CA LYS A 206 3.42 8.05 -6.14
C LYS A 206 4.78 7.99 -5.43
N LEU A 207 5.52 6.89 -5.59
CA LEU A 207 6.85 6.68 -4.98
C LEU A 207 7.86 7.77 -5.37
N GLY A 208 7.69 8.37 -6.53
CA GLY A 208 8.56 9.45 -7.02
C GLY A 208 9.93 8.95 -7.47
N ASP A 209 10.02 7.71 -7.94
CA ASP A 209 11.17 7.14 -8.64
C ASP A 209 10.88 6.98 -10.14
N LEU A 210 11.80 6.36 -10.87
CA LEU A 210 11.69 6.07 -12.29
C LEU A 210 11.39 4.58 -12.58
N SER A 211 11.01 3.80 -11.57
CA SER A 211 10.81 2.35 -11.73
C SER A 211 9.70 1.96 -12.71
N GLN A 212 8.76 2.88 -12.98
CA GLN A 212 7.66 2.65 -13.92
C GLN A 212 7.98 3.11 -15.35
N THR A 213 9.11 3.80 -15.58
CA THR A 213 9.48 4.30 -16.91
C THR A 213 10.25 3.26 -17.72
N SER A 214 11.14 2.48 -17.11
CA SER A 214 11.94 1.48 -17.82
C SER A 214 12.12 0.18 -17.03
N ALA A 215 12.50 -0.89 -17.74
CA ALA A 215 12.66 -2.24 -17.19
C ALA A 215 13.87 -2.39 -16.28
N ASP A 216 14.89 -1.59 -16.50
CA ASP A 216 16.18 -1.57 -15.78
C ASP A 216 16.18 -0.73 -14.50
N HIS A 217 15.10 0.03 -14.25
CA HIS A 217 15.00 0.87 -13.06
C HIS A 217 14.38 0.11 -11.89
N ALA A 218 15.14 -0.06 -10.81
CA ALA A 218 14.66 -0.69 -9.58
C ALA A 218 13.62 0.18 -8.85
N VAL A 219 12.69 -0.47 -8.13
CA VAL A 219 11.78 0.22 -7.21
C VAL A 219 12.56 0.74 -6.01
N SER A 220 12.39 2.03 -5.69
CA SER A 220 13.16 2.73 -4.65
C SER A 220 12.67 2.42 -3.24
N MET A 221 12.68 1.15 -2.85
CA MET A 221 12.32 0.72 -1.49
C MET A 221 12.87 -0.66 -1.16
N ASP A 222 12.99 -0.94 0.13
CA ASP A 222 13.26 -2.28 0.65
C ASP A 222 12.02 -2.81 1.38
N MET A 223 11.69 -4.08 1.15
CA MET A 223 10.47 -4.68 1.70
C MET A 223 10.49 -4.81 3.23
N THR A 224 11.65 -4.77 3.86
CA THR A 224 11.74 -4.78 5.34
C THR A 224 11.21 -3.50 5.99
N THR A 225 11.00 -2.42 5.21
CA THR A 225 10.36 -1.18 5.68
C THR A 225 8.85 -1.15 5.51
N ALA A 226 8.29 -2.02 4.67
CA ALA A 226 6.85 -2.11 4.45
C ALA A 226 6.15 -2.80 5.62
N GLN A 227 5.02 -2.25 6.05
CA GLN A 227 4.14 -2.82 7.08
C GLN A 227 2.92 -3.49 6.48
N SER A 228 2.39 -2.90 5.42
CA SER A 228 1.30 -3.49 4.63
C SER A 228 1.43 -3.12 3.16
N ILE A 229 0.82 -3.94 2.31
CA ILE A 229 0.69 -3.69 0.87
C ILE A 229 -0.76 -3.96 0.49
N GLU A 230 -1.36 -3.03 -0.23
CA GLU A 230 -2.68 -3.19 -0.81
C GLU A 230 -2.64 -3.13 -2.32
N VAL A 231 -3.24 -4.10 -2.99
CA VAL A 231 -3.51 -4.02 -4.43
C VAL A 231 -4.97 -3.64 -4.61
N ILE A 232 -5.22 -2.36 -4.84
CA ILE A 232 -6.54 -1.74 -4.89
C ILE A 232 -7.05 -1.74 -6.31
N ARG A 233 -8.22 -2.34 -6.54
CA ARG A 233 -8.89 -2.39 -7.83
C ARG A 233 -10.29 -1.79 -7.74
N GLY A 234 -10.92 -1.52 -8.89
CA GLY A 234 -12.27 -0.95 -8.94
C GLY A 234 -12.32 0.54 -8.58
N ALA A 235 -13.50 1.04 -8.23
CA ALA A 235 -13.79 2.47 -8.14
C ALA A 235 -12.85 3.25 -7.20
N LYS A 236 -12.35 2.64 -6.13
CA LYS A 236 -11.40 3.30 -5.21
C LYS A 236 -10.06 3.65 -5.85
N SER A 237 -9.61 2.95 -6.87
CA SER A 237 -8.28 3.17 -7.45
C SER A 237 -8.12 4.58 -8.04
N LEU A 238 -9.19 5.23 -8.50
CA LEU A 238 -9.13 6.56 -9.12
C LEU A 238 -8.79 7.69 -8.13
N ILE A 239 -8.92 7.52 -6.83
CA ILE A 239 -8.47 8.55 -5.88
C ILE A 239 -6.94 8.71 -5.88
N TYR A 240 -6.20 7.69 -6.33
CA TYR A 240 -4.74 7.69 -6.40
C TYR A 240 -4.20 8.27 -7.71
N GLY A 241 -4.89 8.09 -8.83
CA GLY A 241 -4.48 8.64 -10.15
C GLY A 241 -5.36 8.16 -11.29
N SER A 242 -5.34 8.90 -12.40
CA SER A 242 -6.08 8.57 -13.62
C SER A 242 -5.52 7.34 -14.34
N ASN A 243 -4.22 7.08 -14.20
CA ASN A 243 -3.55 5.93 -14.84
C ASN A 243 -3.66 4.62 -14.04
N ALA A 244 -4.63 4.49 -13.13
CA ALA A 244 -4.92 3.26 -12.39
C ALA A 244 -5.73 2.24 -13.24
N ILE A 245 -5.29 1.97 -14.49
CA ILE A 245 -5.98 1.07 -15.42
C ILE A 245 -6.04 -0.36 -14.85
N ALA A 246 -4.92 -0.89 -14.37
CA ALA A 246 -4.85 -2.19 -13.72
C ALA A 246 -5.06 -2.13 -12.20
N GLY A 247 -5.13 -0.94 -11.63
CA GLY A 247 -5.26 -0.69 -10.20
C GLY A 247 -4.10 0.07 -9.59
N VAL A 248 -3.93 -0.07 -8.28
CA VAL A 248 -2.92 0.61 -7.47
C VAL A 248 -2.26 -0.41 -6.55
N ILE A 249 -0.96 -0.36 -6.41
CA ILE A 249 -0.22 -1.02 -5.33
C ILE A 249 0.13 0.08 -4.33
N ASP A 250 -0.59 0.16 -3.23
CA ASP A 250 -0.29 1.10 -2.15
C ASP A 250 0.51 0.40 -1.05
N ILE A 251 1.63 0.99 -0.69
CA ILE A 251 2.55 0.45 0.31
C ILE A 251 2.51 1.38 1.51
N ASP A 252 2.19 0.83 2.67
CA ASP A 252 2.30 1.58 3.92
C ASP A 252 3.57 1.18 4.67
N LYS A 253 4.46 2.14 4.89
CA LYS A 253 5.64 1.98 5.72
C LYS A 253 5.34 2.25 7.21
N ASN A 254 4.10 2.69 7.54
CA ASN A 254 3.74 3.21 8.87
C ASN A 254 4.83 4.13 9.44
N SER A 255 5.32 5.01 8.57
CA SER A 255 6.47 5.85 8.87
C SER A 255 6.22 6.74 10.09
N MET A 256 4.97 7.21 10.25
CA MET A 256 4.54 8.04 11.35
C MET A 256 3.23 7.49 11.91
N PRO A 257 3.27 6.68 13.00
CA PRO A 257 2.11 6.02 13.57
C PRO A 257 0.95 6.98 13.85
N GLU A 258 -0.27 6.52 13.64
CA GLU A 258 -1.48 7.33 13.84
C GLU A 258 -1.73 7.60 15.32
N VAL A 259 -1.39 6.65 16.17
CA VAL A 259 -1.54 6.73 17.63
C VAL A 259 -0.18 6.82 18.30
N LYS A 260 -0.08 7.70 19.30
CA LYS A 260 1.13 7.82 20.13
C LYS A 260 1.30 6.58 21.00
N PHE A 261 2.49 6.02 21.04
CA PHE A 261 2.83 4.98 21.99
C PHE A 261 3.03 5.56 23.40
N ASP A 262 2.69 4.79 24.43
CA ASP A 262 2.83 5.25 25.82
C ASP A 262 4.25 5.08 26.37
N HIS A 263 5.00 4.14 25.80
CA HIS A 263 6.39 3.88 26.16
C HIS A 263 7.25 3.70 24.91
N SER A 264 8.56 3.70 25.09
CA SER A 264 9.51 3.48 23.99
C SER A 264 9.37 2.07 23.43
N HIS A 265 9.38 1.95 22.12
CA HIS A 265 9.35 0.69 21.41
C HIS A 265 10.59 0.54 20.54
N PHE A 266 11.19 -0.62 20.63
CA PHE A 266 12.30 -1.02 19.77
C PHE A 266 11.94 -2.31 19.06
N HIS A 267 11.91 -2.28 17.75
CA HIS A 267 11.67 -3.46 16.95
C HIS A 267 12.65 -3.54 15.78
N GLY A 268 12.83 -4.73 15.28
CA GLY A 268 13.73 -4.92 14.15
C GLY A 268 13.57 -6.26 13.45
N ILE A 269 14.23 -6.31 12.31
CA ILE A 269 14.33 -7.46 11.43
C ILE A 269 15.79 -7.65 11.10
N MET A 270 16.26 -8.89 11.14
CA MET A 270 17.56 -9.29 10.59
C MET A 270 17.42 -10.64 9.92
N GLY A 271 18.15 -10.85 8.85
CA GLY A 271 18.09 -12.10 8.12
C GLY A 271 19.12 -12.26 7.04
N GLY A 272 19.07 -13.38 6.37
CA GLY A 272 19.92 -13.71 5.24
C GLY A 272 19.23 -14.63 4.27
N GLU A 273 19.72 -14.65 3.03
CA GLU A 273 19.20 -15.43 1.92
C GLU A 273 20.36 -16.10 1.17
N SER A 274 20.23 -17.40 0.90
CA SER A 274 21.32 -18.17 0.24
C SER A 274 21.36 -17.95 -1.29
N GLY A 275 20.23 -17.62 -1.93
CA GLY A 275 20.13 -17.50 -3.39
C GLY A 275 20.96 -16.37 -4.01
N ASN A 276 21.42 -15.43 -3.16
CA ASN A 276 22.27 -14.31 -3.55
C ASN A 276 23.27 -13.93 -2.44
N SER A 277 23.46 -14.79 -1.45
CA SER A 277 24.29 -14.53 -0.26
C SER A 277 23.93 -13.22 0.45
N SER A 278 22.66 -12.87 0.49
CA SER A 278 22.16 -11.61 1.09
C SER A 278 22.19 -11.65 2.61
N VAL A 279 22.53 -10.51 3.19
CA VAL A 279 22.31 -10.21 4.62
C VAL A 279 21.58 -8.87 4.70
N PHE A 280 20.56 -8.79 5.56
CA PHE A 280 19.77 -7.57 5.74
C PHE A 280 19.42 -7.33 7.20
N THR A 281 19.28 -6.05 7.54
CA THR A 281 18.88 -5.59 8.87
C THR A 281 18.07 -4.32 8.75
N ASN A 282 16.95 -4.25 9.47
CA ASN A 282 16.18 -3.02 9.67
C ASN A 282 15.86 -2.86 11.16
N LEU A 283 16.26 -1.75 11.76
CA LEU A 283 16.07 -1.42 13.16
C LEU A 283 15.22 -0.18 13.27
N VAL A 284 14.21 -0.19 14.11
CA VAL A 284 13.26 0.91 14.30
C VAL A 284 13.09 1.21 15.79
N TYR A 285 13.19 2.47 16.14
CA TYR A 285 13.01 2.96 17.50
C TYR A 285 11.98 4.07 17.56
N HIS A 286 11.00 3.95 18.45
CA HIS A 286 10.00 4.94 18.78
C HIS A 286 10.21 5.48 20.17
N LEU A 287 10.29 6.82 20.30
CA LEU A 287 10.49 7.53 21.55
C LEU A 287 9.32 8.51 21.78
N PRO A 288 8.31 8.14 22.57
CA PRO A 288 7.26 9.06 22.99
C PRO A 288 7.75 10.02 24.08
N PHE A 289 7.33 11.28 24.03
CA PHE A 289 7.56 12.27 25.07
C PHE A 289 6.47 13.35 25.05
N LYS A 290 5.83 13.58 26.18
CA LYS A 290 4.65 14.46 26.28
C LYS A 290 3.61 14.10 25.21
N ASN A 291 3.22 15.06 24.36
CA ASN A 291 2.31 14.86 23.25
C ASN A 291 3.01 14.52 21.92
N ASN A 292 4.32 14.25 21.96
CA ASN A 292 5.09 13.99 20.76
C ASN A 292 5.61 12.55 20.74
N GLN A 293 6.01 12.11 19.55
CA GLN A 293 6.73 10.87 19.34
C GLN A 293 7.79 11.06 18.25
N LEU A 294 9.01 10.68 18.55
CA LEU A 294 10.09 10.56 17.57
C LEU A 294 10.14 9.12 17.05
N ARG A 295 10.49 8.98 15.79
CA ARG A 295 10.81 7.69 15.18
C ARG A 295 12.15 7.78 14.45
N PHE A 296 12.96 6.75 14.62
CA PHE A 296 14.20 6.54 13.88
C PHE A 296 14.19 5.15 13.27
N SER A 297 14.68 5.01 12.04
CA SER A 297 15.00 3.69 11.49
C SER A 297 16.26 3.71 10.66
N VAL A 298 16.96 2.57 10.66
CA VAL A 298 18.17 2.33 9.88
C VAL A 298 18.04 0.97 9.23
N LEU A 299 18.25 0.93 7.93
CA LEU A 299 18.24 -0.28 7.13
C LEU A 299 19.57 -0.44 6.39
N ASN A 300 20.03 -1.66 6.33
CA ASN A 300 21.09 -2.10 5.43
C ASN A 300 20.72 -3.45 4.84
N ARG A 301 20.91 -3.60 3.53
CA ARG A 301 20.87 -4.86 2.79
C ARG A 301 22.11 -4.94 1.89
N SER A 302 22.82 -6.03 1.96
CA SER A 302 23.90 -6.37 1.04
C SER A 302 23.63 -7.76 0.44
N ALA A 303 23.57 -7.85 -0.88
CA ALA A 303 23.39 -9.09 -1.62
C ALA A 303 24.47 -9.21 -2.69
N GLY A 304 25.02 -10.39 -2.86
CA GLY A 304 25.89 -10.74 -3.97
C GLY A 304 25.10 -11.02 -5.26
N ASP A 305 25.79 -11.56 -6.24
CA ASP A 305 25.20 -11.94 -7.52
C ASP A 305 24.19 -13.08 -7.37
N GLN A 306 23.15 -13.07 -8.21
CA GLN A 306 22.06 -14.06 -8.22
C GLN A 306 22.59 -15.45 -8.60
N MET A 307 22.25 -16.45 -7.78
CA MET A 307 22.57 -17.85 -8.04
C MET A 307 21.41 -18.53 -8.77
N THR A 308 21.72 -19.16 -9.89
CA THR A 308 20.77 -19.96 -10.69
C THR A 308 21.17 -21.43 -10.65
N PRO A 309 20.32 -22.39 -11.03
CA PRO A 309 20.69 -23.80 -11.06
C PRO A 309 21.84 -24.15 -12.00
N VAL A 310 22.15 -23.27 -12.95
CA VAL A 310 23.22 -23.49 -13.96
C VAL A 310 24.45 -22.62 -13.72
N GLY A 311 24.47 -21.75 -12.73
CA GLY A 311 25.59 -20.90 -12.39
C GLY A 311 25.20 -19.54 -11.82
N VAL A 312 26.18 -18.67 -11.67
CA VAL A 312 26.00 -17.31 -11.11
C VAL A 312 25.72 -16.33 -12.25
N LEU A 313 24.61 -15.61 -12.16
CA LEU A 313 24.31 -14.48 -13.03
C LEU A 313 25.11 -13.26 -12.56
N LYS A 314 26.20 -12.97 -13.24
CA LYS A 314 27.12 -11.89 -12.88
C LYS A 314 26.50 -10.51 -13.07
N ASN A 315 27.02 -9.54 -12.34
CA ASN A 315 26.59 -8.15 -12.34
C ASN A 315 25.12 -7.99 -11.95
N THR A 316 24.73 -8.63 -10.84
CA THR A 316 23.37 -8.52 -10.28
C THR A 316 23.38 -8.24 -8.77
N SER A 317 24.54 -7.92 -8.19
CA SER A 317 24.65 -7.58 -6.76
C SER A 317 23.83 -6.36 -6.39
N VAL A 318 23.41 -6.28 -5.12
CA VAL A 318 22.59 -5.18 -4.60
C VAL A 318 23.13 -4.72 -3.26
N ASN A 319 23.27 -3.41 -3.08
CA ASN A 319 23.53 -2.79 -1.78
C ASN A 319 22.52 -1.68 -1.56
N ASN A 320 21.71 -1.80 -0.51
CA ASN A 320 20.65 -0.85 -0.17
C ASN A 320 20.84 -0.34 1.26
N ASN A 321 20.81 0.98 1.44
CA ASN A 321 20.90 1.66 2.72
C ASN A 321 19.76 2.68 2.84
N GLU A 322 19.03 2.65 3.96
CA GLU A 322 17.97 3.61 4.23
C GLU A 322 18.11 4.16 5.66
N PHE A 323 17.92 5.45 5.79
CA PHE A 323 17.83 6.14 7.07
C PHE A 323 16.53 6.96 7.10
N PHE A 324 15.78 6.82 8.17
CA PHE A 324 14.53 7.57 8.38
C PHE A 324 14.54 8.23 9.77
N THR A 325 14.03 9.45 9.81
CA THR A 325 13.68 10.13 11.06
C THR A 325 12.41 10.94 10.90
N GLY A 326 11.61 10.98 11.95
CA GLY A 326 10.37 11.75 11.94
C GLY A 326 9.88 12.08 13.35
N ILE A 327 9.04 13.11 13.40
CA ILE A 327 8.38 13.57 14.62
C ILE A 327 6.88 13.72 14.35
N SER A 328 6.06 13.25 15.28
CA SER A 328 4.61 13.50 15.32
C SER A 328 4.24 14.22 16.60
N ASN A 329 3.33 15.20 16.49
CA ASN A 329 2.64 15.83 17.60
C ASN A 329 1.17 15.39 17.58
N TYR A 330 0.67 14.88 18.69
CA TYR A 330 -0.69 14.39 18.85
C TYR A 330 -1.48 15.37 19.72
N GLY A 331 -2.56 15.88 19.20
CA GLY A 331 -3.50 16.77 19.87
C GLY A 331 -4.89 16.16 19.93
N ASP A 332 -5.81 16.83 20.63
CA ASP A 332 -7.20 16.35 20.86
C ASP A 332 -8.01 16.17 19.56
N LYS A 333 -7.63 16.85 18.50
CA LYS A 333 -8.33 16.84 17.20
C LYS A 333 -7.46 16.32 16.04
N GLY A 334 -6.53 15.43 16.34
CA GLY A 334 -5.69 14.83 15.32
C GLY A 334 -4.20 15.07 15.51
N ARG A 335 -3.41 14.83 14.48
CA ARG A 335 -1.95 14.85 14.52
C ARG A 335 -1.32 15.74 13.48
N THR A 336 -0.08 16.14 13.72
CA THR A 336 0.81 16.78 12.75
C THR A 336 2.14 16.05 12.77
N SER A 337 2.63 15.63 11.61
CA SER A 337 3.86 14.86 11.49
C SER A 337 4.79 15.47 10.46
N ALA A 338 6.10 15.38 10.73
CA ALA A 338 7.16 15.75 9.81
C ALA A 338 8.21 14.64 9.76
N SER A 339 8.67 14.28 8.58
CA SER A 339 9.67 13.22 8.40
C SER A 339 10.61 13.47 7.25
N VAL A 340 11.77 12.82 7.33
CA VAL A 340 12.80 12.77 6.28
C VAL A 340 13.29 11.33 6.16
N GLU A 341 13.39 10.87 4.93
CA GLU A 341 13.93 9.56 4.54
C GLU A 341 15.06 9.76 3.52
N PHE A 342 16.17 9.05 3.71
CA PHE A 342 17.28 8.96 2.77
C PHE A 342 17.45 7.51 2.34
N LEU A 343 17.48 7.26 1.05
CA LEU A 343 17.73 5.95 0.46
C LEU A 343 18.90 6.05 -0.50
N SER A 344 19.80 5.08 -0.45
CA SER A 344 20.89 4.87 -1.39
C SER A 344 20.94 3.41 -1.79
N MET A 345 20.76 3.11 -3.07
CA MET A 345 20.80 1.77 -3.62
C MET A 345 21.81 1.71 -4.76
N ASN A 346 22.71 0.75 -4.71
CA ASN A 346 23.62 0.40 -5.80
C ASN A 346 23.27 -1.00 -6.27
N TYR A 347 23.17 -1.20 -7.59
CA TYR A 347 22.85 -2.50 -8.16
C TYR A 347 23.41 -2.65 -9.55
N GLY A 348 23.51 -3.90 -10.01
CA GLY A 348 23.96 -4.22 -11.36
C GLY A 348 22.84 -4.78 -12.24
N ILE A 349 22.97 -4.59 -13.55
CA ILE A 349 22.24 -5.26 -14.61
C ILE A 349 23.19 -6.14 -15.37
N PRO A 350 22.86 -7.42 -15.57
CA PRO A 350 23.76 -8.36 -16.26
C PRO A 350 24.00 -7.94 -17.70
N GLY A 351 25.15 -8.27 -18.25
CA GLY A 351 25.41 -8.09 -19.66
C GLY A 351 24.60 -9.04 -20.55
N SER A 352 24.22 -8.58 -21.73
CA SER A 352 23.50 -9.38 -22.73
C SER A 352 24.25 -9.47 -24.04
N PRO A 353 24.36 -10.66 -24.67
CA PRO A 353 24.91 -10.78 -26.02
C PRO A 353 24.15 -9.99 -27.09
N GLU A 354 22.85 -9.71 -26.80
CA GLU A 354 21.95 -8.96 -27.69
C GLU A 354 21.96 -7.45 -27.42
N GLY A 355 22.75 -6.98 -26.47
CA GLY A 355 22.80 -5.59 -26.05
C GLY A 355 24.17 -5.22 -25.50
N HIS A 356 24.18 -4.71 -24.26
CA HIS A 356 25.40 -4.31 -23.57
C HIS A 356 26.14 -5.54 -23.00
N ILE A 357 27.26 -5.95 -23.63
CA ILE A 357 27.92 -7.20 -23.28
C ILE A 357 28.47 -7.23 -21.85
N SER A 358 28.97 -6.10 -21.35
CA SER A 358 29.62 -6.01 -20.03
C SER A 358 28.66 -5.78 -18.87
N GLY A 359 27.40 -5.48 -19.16
CA GLY A 359 26.41 -5.05 -18.14
C GLY A 359 26.54 -3.58 -17.73
N VAL A 360 25.69 -3.13 -16.87
CA VAL A 360 25.59 -1.74 -16.39
C VAL A 360 25.54 -1.72 -14.88
N ASP A 361 26.33 -0.85 -14.24
CA ASP A 361 26.26 -0.59 -12.81
C ASP A 361 25.42 0.67 -12.55
N LEU A 362 24.54 0.61 -11.56
CA LEU A 362 23.58 1.66 -11.28
C LEU A 362 23.69 2.16 -9.84
N GLU A 363 23.63 3.48 -9.70
CA GLU A 363 23.51 4.15 -8.42
C GLU A 363 22.21 4.93 -8.35
N MET A 364 21.42 4.69 -7.33
CA MET A 364 20.18 5.40 -7.05
C MET A 364 20.25 6.07 -5.69
N LYS A 365 19.87 7.36 -5.63
CA LYS A 365 19.75 8.12 -4.38
C LYS A 365 18.40 8.81 -4.33
N LYS A 366 17.74 8.73 -3.19
CA LYS A 366 16.43 9.36 -2.98
C LYS A 366 16.36 10.01 -1.61
N ILE A 367 15.83 11.21 -1.59
CA ILE A 367 15.40 11.90 -0.37
C ILE A 367 13.91 12.14 -0.45
N THR A 368 13.19 11.78 0.61
CA THR A 368 11.75 12.06 0.74
C THR A 368 11.51 12.86 2.01
N GLN A 369 10.84 14.01 1.88
CA GLN A 369 10.36 14.82 2.99
C GLN A 369 8.84 14.82 2.97
N LYS A 370 8.22 14.59 4.14
CA LYS A 370 6.76 14.60 4.30
C LYS A 370 6.36 15.53 5.43
N LEU A 371 5.31 16.31 5.22
CA LEU A 371 4.54 17.00 6.25
C LEU A 371 3.10 16.51 6.13
N ILE A 372 2.57 15.98 7.23
CA ILE A 372 1.21 15.43 7.28
C ILE A 372 0.44 16.15 8.36
N LEU A 373 -0.74 16.64 8.00
CA LEU A 373 -1.72 17.21 8.91
C LEU A 373 -2.98 16.35 8.82
N HIS A 374 -3.30 15.66 9.88
CA HIS A 374 -4.54 14.91 10.05
C HIS A 374 -5.42 15.62 11.08
N ARG A 375 -6.68 15.86 10.78
CA ARG A 375 -7.62 16.56 11.67
C ARG A 375 -8.99 15.90 11.64
N ASP A 376 -9.49 15.63 12.85
CA ASP A 376 -10.89 15.32 13.05
C ASP A 376 -11.70 16.62 12.89
N ILE A 377 -12.67 16.59 12.02
CA ILE A 377 -13.51 17.73 11.66
C ILE A 377 -14.99 17.33 11.68
N GLN A 378 -15.87 18.30 11.63
CA GLN A 378 -17.28 18.09 11.31
C GLN A 378 -17.65 19.04 10.18
N LEU A 379 -17.80 18.52 8.97
CA LEU A 379 -18.09 19.34 7.80
C LEU A 379 -19.32 18.80 7.05
N PHE A 380 -20.42 19.58 7.05
CA PHE A 380 -21.69 19.26 6.36
C PHE A 380 -22.30 17.92 6.76
N ASP A 381 -22.03 17.39 7.96
CA ASP A 381 -22.46 16.06 8.43
C ASP A 381 -22.12 14.91 7.43
N LYS A 382 -21.08 15.09 6.64
CA LYS A 382 -20.67 14.17 5.56
C LYS A 382 -19.20 13.82 5.59
N TYR A 383 -18.40 14.65 6.22
CA TYR A 383 -16.95 14.49 6.32
C TYR A 383 -16.52 14.70 7.76
N ASP A 384 -15.76 13.78 8.29
CA ASP A 384 -15.27 13.77 9.68
C ASP A 384 -13.74 13.82 9.77
N ILE A 385 -13.03 13.62 8.65
CA ILE A 385 -11.58 13.64 8.55
C ILE A 385 -11.14 14.63 7.47
N PHE A 386 -10.12 15.42 7.79
CA PHE A 386 -9.35 16.23 6.84
C PHE A 386 -7.88 15.85 6.91
N ASP A 387 -7.32 15.39 5.78
CA ASP A 387 -5.90 15.12 5.59
C ASP A 387 -5.28 16.12 4.62
N LEU A 388 -4.12 16.64 4.99
CA LEU A 388 -3.26 17.42 4.11
C LEU A 388 -1.86 16.82 4.16
N GLU A 389 -1.35 16.40 3.01
CA GLU A 389 0.02 15.94 2.86
C GLU A 389 0.78 16.84 1.90
N GLN A 390 1.92 17.35 2.35
CA GLN A 390 2.95 17.93 1.52
C GLN A 390 4.11 16.95 1.45
N ARG A 391 4.58 16.66 0.22
CA ARG A 391 5.70 15.77 -0.05
C ARG A 391 6.68 16.42 -1.00
N PHE A 392 7.96 16.30 -0.67
CA PHE A 392 9.07 16.60 -1.59
C PHE A 392 9.89 15.34 -1.79
N VAL A 393 10.17 15.02 -3.06
CA VAL A 393 11.06 13.91 -3.45
C VAL A 393 12.18 14.48 -4.32
N GLY A 394 13.42 14.27 -3.90
CA GLY A 394 14.61 14.44 -4.74
C GLY A 394 15.16 13.06 -5.10
N TYR A 395 15.27 12.77 -6.37
CA TYR A 395 15.73 11.48 -6.88
C TYR A 395 16.84 11.68 -7.90
N GLU A 396 17.88 10.84 -7.82
CA GLU A 396 18.97 10.76 -8.78
C GLU A 396 19.26 9.29 -9.11
N HIS A 397 19.41 9.03 -10.40
CA HIS A 397 19.76 7.75 -10.97
C HIS A 397 20.97 7.93 -11.89
N ARG A 398 21.98 7.10 -11.77
CA ARG A 398 23.19 7.12 -12.58
C ARG A 398 23.52 5.73 -13.09
N GLU A 399 23.84 5.62 -14.36
CA GLU A 399 24.26 4.39 -15.01
C GLU A 399 25.71 4.50 -15.44
N PHE A 400 26.49 3.47 -15.15
CA PHE A 400 27.90 3.37 -15.48
C PHE A 400 28.12 2.15 -16.38
N GLU A 401 28.80 2.35 -17.48
CA GLU A 401 29.34 1.21 -18.21
C GLU A 401 30.38 0.51 -17.35
N SER A 402 30.44 -0.82 -17.45
CA SER A 402 31.34 -1.62 -16.60
C SER A 402 32.78 -1.11 -16.67
N ASN A 403 33.33 -0.80 -15.48
CA ASN A 403 34.68 -0.23 -15.26
C ASN A 403 34.85 1.26 -15.58
N ASP A 404 33.81 2.02 -15.91
CA ASP A 404 33.92 3.45 -16.08
C ASP A 404 33.64 4.24 -14.79
N ASN A 405 34.45 5.29 -14.56
CA ASN A 405 34.23 6.22 -13.43
C ASN A 405 33.24 7.35 -13.77
N TYR A 406 32.78 7.44 -15.02
CA TYR A 406 31.85 8.43 -15.48
C TYR A 406 30.47 7.81 -15.71
N ALA A 407 29.43 8.45 -15.20
CA ALA A 407 28.08 8.03 -15.50
C ALA A 407 27.75 8.29 -16.97
N ALA A 408 27.51 7.22 -17.73
CA ALA A 408 27.06 7.29 -19.11
C ALA A 408 25.67 7.92 -19.23
N VAL A 409 24.81 7.64 -18.24
CA VAL A 409 23.46 8.22 -18.11
C VAL A 409 23.28 8.79 -16.71
N ARG A 410 22.61 9.95 -16.63
CA ARG A 410 22.25 10.56 -15.36
C ARG A 410 20.84 11.13 -15.44
N LEU A 411 19.93 10.58 -14.67
CA LEU A 411 18.55 11.05 -14.58
C LEU A 411 18.30 11.64 -13.20
N ARG A 412 17.66 12.78 -13.16
CA ARG A 412 17.29 13.48 -11.93
C ARG A 412 15.85 13.92 -11.98
N GLN A 413 15.16 13.83 -10.85
CA GLN A 413 13.88 14.50 -10.71
C GLN A 413 13.71 15.10 -9.31
N GLN A 414 12.98 16.21 -9.28
CA GLN A 414 12.51 16.87 -8.09
C GLN A 414 11.00 16.99 -8.19
N ILE A 415 10.30 16.43 -7.21
CA ILE A 415 8.84 16.41 -7.21
C ILE A 415 8.36 17.08 -5.93
N PHE A 416 7.53 18.10 -6.08
CA PHE A 416 6.77 18.70 -5.00
C PHE A 416 5.31 18.34 -5.18
N SER A 417 4.67 17.78 -4.15
CA SER A 417 3.26 17.41 -4.15
C SER A 417 2.56 18.02 -2.94
N LEU A 418 1.33 18.49 -3.15
CA LEU A 418 0.42 18.92 -2.10
C LEU A 418 -0.94 18.27 -2.37
N GLN A 419 -1.36 17.38 -1.48
CA GLN A 419 -2.64 16.67 -1.57
C GLN A 419 -3.50 17.01 -0.36
N GLY A 420 -4.75 17.40 -0.62
CA GLY A 420 -5.78 17.58 0.40
C GLY A 420 -6.92 16.58 0.20
N LYS A 421 -7.38 15.94 1.27
CA LYS A 421 -8.50 15.00 1.27
C LYS A 421 -9.48 15.33 2.38
N LEU A 422 -10.77 15.25 2.07
CA LEU A 422 -11.89 15.22 2.99
C LEU A 422 -12.53 13.84 2.91
N SER A 423 -12.57 13.11 4.02
CA SER A 423 -13.10 11.75 4.08
C SER A 423 -14.16 11.61 5.16
N GLY A 424 -15.05 10.64 5.00
CA GLY A 424 -16.08 10.30 6.00
C GLY A 424 -17.31 9.66 5.38
N PHE A 425 -17.96 8.78 6.13
CA PHE A 425 -19.23 8.13 5.77
C PHE A 425 -19.25 7.53 4.35
N GLY A 426 -18.16 6.82 3.97
CA GLY A 426 -18.01 6.20 2.64
C GLY A 426 -17.81 7.21 1.50
N ARG A 427 -17.27 8.39 1.79
CA ARG A 427 -16.99 9.46 0.81
C ARG A 427 -15.58 9.97 0.95
N THR A 428 -14.98 10.30 -0.19
CA THR A 428 -13.71 11.01 -0.25
C THR A 428 -13.83 12.08 -1.32
N LEU A 429 -13.40 13.29 -1.01
CA LEU A 429 -13.23 14.40 -1.95
C LEU A 429 -11.81 14.92 -1.79
N GLY A 430 -11.08 15.06 -2.87
CA GLY A 430 -9.71 15.53 -2.76
C GLY A 430 -9.20 16.28 -3.96
N SER A 431 -8.04 16.91 -3.75
CA SER A 431 -7.29 17.63 -4.76
C SER A 431 -5.80 17.35 -4.64
N LEU A 432 -5.10 17.38 -5.76
CA LEU A 432 -3.65 17.24 -5.85
C LEU A 432 -3.09 18.38 -6.69
N PHE A 433 -2.04 19.00 -6.19
CA PHE A 433 -1.10 19.81 -6.97
C PHE A 433 0.24 19.08 -6.96
N GLN A 434 0.87 18.92 -8.14
CA GLN A 434 2.20 18.36 -8.26
C GLN A 434 3.01 19.18 -9.28
N TYR A 435 4.23 19.53 -8.89
CA TYR A 435 5.25 20.06 -9.79
C TYR A 435 6.41 19.09 -9.85
N ARG A 436 6.80 18.68 -11.06
CA ARG A 436 7.94 17.81 -11.32
C ARG A 436 8.93 18.50 -12.23
N LYS A 437 10.19 18.53 -11.82
CA LYS A 437 11.32 18.92 -12.66
C LYS A 437 12.14 17.69 -12.98
N PHE A 438 12.21 17.32 -14.24
CA PHE A 438 13.01 16.22 -14.75
C PHE A 438 14.24 16.73 -15.50
N SER A 439 15.40 16.07 -15.32
CA SER A 439 16.63 16.38 -15.99
C SER A 439 17.35 15.11 -16.40
N ALA A 440 17.71 15.02 -17.66
CA ALA A 440 18.50 13.95 -18.25
C ALA A 440 19.87 14.49 -18.68
N GLY A 441 20.90 13.65 -18.59
CA GLY A 441 22.26 13.97 -19.00
C GLY A 441 23.06 12.72 -19.36
N GLY A 442 24.17 12.90 -20.04
CA GLY A 442 24.95 11.81 -20.61
C GLY A 442 24.42 11.41 -21.98
N PHE A 443 24.37 10.12 -22.25
CA PHE A 443 23.88 9.57 -23.53
C PHE A 443 22.35 9.46 -23.60
N TYR A 444 21.61 9.84 -22.56
CA TYR A 444 20.16 9.80 -22.54
C TYR A 444 19.57 11.02 -23.30
N TRP A 445 18.89 10.75 -24.39
CA TRP A 445 18.38 11.77 -25.32
C TRP A 445 16.90 12.07 -25.06
N THR A 446 16.59 12.54 -23.88
CA THR A 446 15.27 13.08 -23.52
C THR A 446 15.46 14.51 -23.02
N PRO A 447 14.67 15.49 -23.45
CA PRO A 447 14.83 16.86 -23.01
C PRO A 447 14.56 17.01 -21.50
N ASN A 448 15.28 17.93 -20.86
CA ASN A 448 14.89 18.39 -19.54
C ASN A 448 13.46 18.91 -19.61
N THR A 449 12.63 18.57 -18.64
CA THR A 449 11.19 18.84 -18.74
C THR A 449 10.64 19.28 -17.39
N ASP A 450 9.81 20.32 -17.40
CA ASP A 450 9.01 20.75 -16.27
C ASP A 450 7.56 20.27 -16.47
N GLU A 451 6.96 19.71 -15.42
CA GLU A 451 5.57 19.25 -15.45
C GLU A 451 4.77 19.84 -14.29
N ILE A 452 3.53 20.22 -14.58
CA ILE A 452 2.54 20.63 -13.59
C ILE A 452 1.31 19.73 -13.73
N ASN A 453 0.93 19.07 -12.65
CA ASN A 453 -0.28 18.28 -12.58
C ASN A 453 -1.25 18.85 -11.54
N LEU A 454 -2.48 19.13 -11.95
CA LEU A 454 -3.59 19.52 -11.10
C LEU A 454 -4.68 18.46 -11.19
N ALA A 455 -5.10 17.90 -10.07
CA ALA A 455 -6.17 16.91 -10.06
C ALA A 455 -7.26 17.23 -9.02
N LEU A 456 -8.50 16.90 -9.39
CA LEU A 456 -9.66 16.87 -8.52
C LEU A 456 -10.24 15.46 -8.60
N PHE A 457 -10.55 14.86 -7.46
CA PHE A 457 -11.08 13.50 -7.41
C PHE A 457 -12.15 13.33 -6.33
N SER A 458 -13.04 12.39 -6.57
CA SER A 458 -14.06 12.02 -5.61
C SER A 458 -14.31 10.51 -5.63
N PHE A 459 -14.65 9.97 -4.49
CA PHE A 459 -15.16 8.62 -4.32
C PHE A 459 -16.42 8.69 -3.46
N ARG A 460 -17.39 7.85 -3.76
CA ARG A 460 -18.59 7.71 -2.93
C ARG A 460 -19.08 6.27 -2.95
N GLU A 461 -19.32 5.74 -1.77
CA GLU A 461 -20.08 4.54 -1.53
C GLU A 461 -21.50 4.90 -1.06
N THR A 462 -22.52 4.24 -1.57
CA THR A 462 -23.91 4.47 -1.25
C THR A 462 -24.63 3.15 -1.14
N ASP A 463 -25.16 2.86 0.04
CA ASP A 463 -26.02 1.70 0.24
C ASP A 463 -27.42 1.98 -0.32
N LEU A 464 -27.78 1.20 -1.32
CA LEU A 464 -29.12 1.19 -1.94
C LEU A 464 -29.77 -0.10 -1.49
N ARG A 465 -30.78 -0.04 -0.68
CA ARG A 465 -31.58 -1.14 -0.09
C ARG A 465 -31.14 -2.60 -0.38
N ASN A 466 -30.74 -2.93 -1.62
CA ASN A 466 -30.36 -4.27 -2.09
C ASN A 466 -28.97 -4.34 -2.72
N PHE A 467 -28.27 -3.21 -2.88
CA PHE A 467 -26.98 -3.08 -3.55
C PHE A 467 -26.17 -1.99 -2.86
N THR A 468 -24.87 -2.11 -2.92
CA THR A 468 -23.96 -0.99 -2.62
C THR A 468 -23.40 -0.46 -3.94
N LEU A 469 -23.57 0.82 -4.18
CA LEU A 469 -23.05 1.53 -5.34
C LEU A 469 -21.80 2.27 -4.94
N GLN A 470 -20.67 1.94 -5.58
CA GLN A 470 -19.44 2.73 -5.49
C GLN A 470 -19.26 3.48 -6.81
N ASN A 471 -18.98 4.75 -6.71
CA ASN A 471 -18.65 5.57 -7.87
C ASN A 471 -17.45 6.47 -7.56
N SER A 472 -16.60 6.66 -8.54
CA SER A 472 -15.50 7.61 -8.48
C SER A 472 -15.37 8.39 -9.78
N PHE A 473 -14.86 9.59 -9.62
CA PHE A 473 -14.54 10.49 -10.71
C PHE A 473 -13.21 11.18 -10.43
N ARG A 474 -12.40 11.33 -11.48
CA ARG A 474 -11.15 12.09 -11.42
C ARG A 474 -10.97 12.91 -12.70
N TYR A 475 -10.59 14.17 -12.51
CA TYR A 475 -10.15 15.05 -13.56
C TYR A 475 -8.72 15.50 -13.27
N GLU A 476 -7.85 15.44 -14.29
CA GLU A 476 -6.48 15.92 -14.21
C GLU A 476 -6.18 16.86 -15.37
N MET A 477 -5.38 17.87 -15.09
CA MET A 477 -4.73 18.72 -16.08
C MET A 477 -3.22 18.57 -15.91
N LEU A 478 -2.57 17.98 -16.90
CA LEU A 478 -1.12 17.77 -16.94
C LEU A 478 -0.51 18.68 -18.02
N SER A 479 0.35 19.58 -17.62
CA SER A 479 1.17 20.40 -18.52
C SER A 479 2.59 19.87 -18.53
N VAL A 480 3.15 19.64 -19.72
CA VAL A 480 4.49 19.13 -19.98
C VAL A 480 5.24 20.16 -20.82
N ALA A 481 6.33 20.71 -20.29
CA ALA A 481 7.10 21.79 -20.91
C ALA A 481 8.56 21.37 -21.12
N PRO A 482 8.92 20.79 -22.29
CA PRO A 482 10.28 20.36 -22.60
C PRO A 482 11.21 21.55 -22.89
N ILE A 483 12.45 21.50 -22.40
CA ILE A 483 13.50 22.49 -22.68
C ILE A 483 14.35 22.01 -23.86
N VAL A 484 14.15 22.57 -25.03
CA VAL A 484 14.61 22.02 -26.31
C VAL A 484 15.98 22.56 -26.74
N SER A 485 16.59 23.55 -26.01
CA SER A 485 17.78 24.30 -26.47
C SER A 485 19.00 23.41 -26.72
N ASP A 486 19.19 22.36 -25.93
CA ASP A 486 20.45 21.62 -25.85
C ASP A 486 20.36 20.16 -26.35
N VAL A 487 19.23 19.77 -26.95
CA VAL A 487 18.99 18.39 -27.41
C VAL A 487 19.05 18.32 -28.93
N LEU A 488 19.77 17.33 -29.42
CA LEU A 488 19.81 16.96 -30.85
C LEU A 488 18.91 15.73 -31.06
N PHE A 489 17.90 15.89 -31.91
CA PHE A 489 17.06 14.78 -32.34
C PHE A 489 17.48 14.32 -33.72
N SER A 490 17.54 13.02 -33.93
CA SER A 490 17.97 12.41 -35.21
C SER A 490 16.83 11.72 -35.96
N ASN A 491 15.77 11.30 -35.25
CA ASN A 491 14.67 10.53 -35.83
C ASN A 491 13.37 11.33 -36.01
N PHE A 492 13.27 12.55 -35.45
CA PHE A 492 12.13 13.45 -35.69
C PHE A 492 12.56 14.92 -35.66
N ASP A 493 11.72 15.78 -36.26
CA ASP A 493 11.98 17.23 -36.34
C ASP A 493 11.89 17.86 -34.94
N LYS A 494 12.90 18.62 -34.57
CA LYS A 494 12.97 19.37 -33.31
C LYS A 494 11.76 20.29 -33.09
N SER A 495 11.17 20.82 -34.16
CA SER A 495 9.98 21.68 -34.08
C SER A 495 8.72 20.96 -33.55
N LEU A 496 8.71 19.65 -33.53
CA LEU A 496 7.64 18.85 -32.97
C LEU A 496 7.73 18.76 -31.44
N VAL A 497 8.90 19.02 -30.85
CA VAL A 497 9.11 19.02 -29.40
C VAL A 497 8.69 20.37 -28.83
N LYS A 498 7.50 20.42 -28.25
CA LYS A 498 6.84 21.63 -27.74
C LYS A 498 6.02 21.34 -26.50
N ASP A 499 5.62 22.39 -25.83
CA ASP A 499 4.71 22.31 -24.69
C ASP A 499 3.41 21.59 -25.05
N ARG A 500 2.99 20.68 -24.18
CA ARG A 500 1.76 19.93 -24.30
C ARG A 500 0.93 20.09 -23.01
N THR A 501 -0.38 20.25 -23.17
CA THR A 501 -1.32 20.21 -22.04
C THR A 501 -2.37 19.14 -22.31
N PHE A 502 -2.50 18.22 -21.37
CA PHE A 502 -3.44 17.11 -21.43
C PHE A 502 -4.55 17.32 -20.40
N HIS A 503 -5.79 17.03 -20.80
CA HIS A 503 -6.96 17.05 -19.94
C HIS A 503 -7.50 15.63 -19.86
N LEU A 504 -7.40 15.02 -18.68
CA LEU A 504 -7.77 13.63 -18.46
C LEU A 504 -9.06 13.56 -17.63
N GLY A 505 -10.03 12.81 -18.11
CA GLY A 505 -11.25 12.49 -17.37
C GLY A 505 -11.35 10.99 -17.15
N SER A 506 -11.47 10.55 -15.90
CA SER A 506 -11.63 9.14 -15.56
C SER A 506 -12.84 8.96 -14.65
N ALA A 507 -13.59 7.87 -14.86
CA ALA A 507 -14.75 7.51 -14.06
C ALA A 507 -14.84 6.00 -13.89
N MET A 508 -15.24 5.57 -12.71
CA MET A 508 -15.53 4.16 -12.40
C MET A 508 -16.83 4.03 -11.63
N LEU A 509 -17.55 2.96 -11.95
CA LEU A 509 -18.78 2.57 -11.30
C LEU A 509 -18.68 1.10 -10.91
N THR A 510 -18.98 0.77 -9.65
CA THR A 510 -19.03 -0.61 -9.16
C THR A 510 -20.35 -0.84 -8.44
N LEU A 511 -21.06 -1.87 -8.81
CA LEU A 511 -22.24 -2.39 -8.13
C LEU A 511 -21.86 -3.64 -7.35
N LEU A 512 -22.15 -3.63 -6.06
CA LEU A 512 -21.93 -4.74 -5.14
C LEU A 512 -23.26 -5.27 -4.63
N LYS A 513 -23.37 -6.59 -4.52
CA LYS A 513 -24.54 -7.24 -3.93
C LYS A 513 -24.13 -8.44 -3.09
N ASP A 514 -24.47 -8.40 -1.83
CA ASP A 514 -24.41 -9.56 -0.95
C ASP A 514 -25.76 -10.28 -0.96
N TRP A 515 -25.72 -11.60 -1.15
CA TRP A 515 -26.91 -12.47 -1.12
C TRP A 515 -26.57 -13.80 -0.44
N ASN A 516 -27.00 -13.94 0.81
CA ASN A 516 -26.69 -15.10 1.65
C ASN A 516 -25.17 -15.36 1.77
N HIS A 517 -24.69 -16.38 1.06
CA HIS A 517 -23.28 -16.78 1.03
C HIS A 517 -22.52 -16.28 -0.21
N TRP A 518 -23.21 -15.54 -1.06
CA TRP A 518 -22.66 -14.99 -2.30
C TRP A 518 -22.43 -13.48 -2.19
N ALA A 519 -21.32 -13.04 -2.74
CA ALA A 519 -21.07 -11.64 -3.03
C ALA A 519 -20.82 -11.50 -4.54
N PHE A 520 -21.48 -10.54 -5.15
CA PHE A 520 -21.36 -10.21 -6.58
C PHE A 520 -20.84 -8.79 -6.72
N SER A 521 -19.92 -8.59 -7.67
CA SER A 521 -19.41 -7.29 -8.06
C SER A 521 -19.45 -7.16 -9.57
N THR A 522 -19.88 -6.01 -10.05
CA THR A 522 -19.79 -5.63 -11.46
C THR A 522 -19.26 -4.23 -11.56
N SER A 523 -18.17 -4.05 -12.29
CA SER A 523 -17.51 -2.75 -12.46
C SER A 523 -17.43 -2.36 -13.92
N ALA A 524 -17.63 -1.09 -14.20
CA ALA A 524 -17.35 -0.45 -15.47
C ALA A 524 -16.41 0.73 -15.25
N MET A 525 -15.40 0.88 -16.10
CA MET A 525 -14.45 1.96 -16.01
C MET A 525 -14.20 2.62 -17.37
N TYR A 526 -13.97 3.93 -17.30
CA TYR A 526 -13.30 4.69 -18.34
C TYR A 526 -12.13 5.42 -17.69
N THR A 527 -10.92 5.18 -18.19
CA THR A 527 -9.70 5.79 -17.66
C THR A 527 -8.86 6.35 -18.78
N GLN A 528 -8.13 7.42 -18.49
CA GLN A 528 -7.20 8.04 -19.42
C GLN A 528 -5.82 8.16 -18.80
N ARG A 529 -4.79 7.99 -19.62
CA ARG A 529 -3.39 8.17 -19.28
C ARG A 529 -2.74 9.13 -20.29
N ALA A 530 -2.03 10.13 -19.80
CA ALA A 530 -1.18 10.94 -20.64
C ALA A 530 0.11 10.18 -20.99
N PRO A 531 0.68 10.38 -22.18
CA PRO A 531 2.00 9.85 -22.51
C PRO A 531 3.08 10.43 -21.59
N GLY A 532 4.04 9.60 -21.20
CA GLY A 532 5.22 10.03 -20.44
C GLY A 532 6.18 10.88 -21.28
N ILE A 533 7.18 11.47 -20.61
CA ILE A 533 8.22 12.26 -21.31
C ILE A 533 8.96 11.36 -22.31
N GLU A 534 9.26 10.14 -21.92
CA GLU A 534 9.94 9.14 -22.73
C GLU A 534 9.06 8.73 -23.92
N ASP A 535 7.76 8.52 -23.70
CA ASP A 535 6.81 8.19 -24.77
C ASP A 535 6.77 9.29 -25.85
N LEU A 536 6.93 10.55 -25.42
CA LEU A 536 6.86 11.73 -26.33
C LEU A 536 8.18 12.04 -26.98
N PHE A 537 9.28 12.07 -26.22
CA PHE A 537 10.48 12.80 -26.63
C PHE A 537 11.78 11.99 -26.60
N SER A 538 11.77 10.69 -26.35
CA SER A 538 12.98 9.86 -26.45
C SER A 538 13.51 9.86 -27.88
N ASP A 539 14.81 10.02 -28.05
CA ASP A 539 15.52 9.83 -29.32
C ASP A 539 16.99 9.44 -29.05
N GLY A 540 17.19 8.25 -28.50
CA GLY A 540 18.53 7.82 -28.13
C GLY A 540 18.62 6.44 -27.48
N PRO A 541 19.87 6.08 -27.10
CA PRO A 541 20.13 4.79 -26.48
C PRO A 541 19.65 4.75 -25.04
N HIS A 542 19.09 3.63 -24.66
CA HIS A 542 18.77 3.25 -23.29
C HIS A 542 19.56 2.00 -22.95
N LEU A 543 20.77 2.19 -22.42
CA LEU A 543 21.76 1.12 -22.28
C LEU A 543 21.30 0.02 -21.34
N GLY A 544 20.71 0.39 -20.22
CA GLY A 544 20.18 -0.56 -19.23
C GLY A 544 19.07 -1.45 -19.78
N SER A 545 18.24 -0.94 -20.70
CA SER A 545 17.15 -1.71 -21.33
C SER A 545 17.52 -2.38 -22.66
N TYR A 546 18.76 -2.23 -23.12
CA TYR A 546 19.28 -2.76 -24.39
C TYR A 546 18.51 -2.26 -25.62
N SER A 547 18.04 -1.01 -25.59
CA SER A 547 17.21 -0.42 -26.63
C SER A 547 17.72 0.93 -27.11
N TYR A 548 17.38 1.27 -28.35
CA TYR A 548 17.39 2.64 -28.85
C TYR A 548 15.94 3.08 -29.00
N GLU A 549 15.51 4.04 -28.20
CA GLU A 549 14.11 4.44 -28.08
C GLU A 549 13.81 5.70 -28.88
N ILE A 550 12.72 5.67 -29.65
CA ILE A 550 12.22 6.78 -30.45
C ILE A 550 10.81 7.08 -29.98
N GLY A 551 10.61 8.25 -29.40
CA GLY A 551 9.29 8.72 -28.95
C GLY A 551 8.40 9.18 -30.10
N GLN A 552 7.19 9.61 -29.75
CA GLN A 552 6.23 10.20 -30.68
C GLN A 552 5.69 11.53 -30.08
N PRO A 553 6.22 12.68 -30.52
CA PRO A 553 5.89 13.99 -29.91
C PRO A 553 4.41 14.41 -30.01
N ASP A 554 3.66 13.89 -30.97
CA ASP A 554 2.25 14.16 -31.19
C ASP A 554 1.30 13.10 -30.63
N LEU A 555 1.80 12.14 -29.85
CA LEU A 555 1.03 11.05 -29.28
C LEU A 555 -0.16 11.58 -28.45
N ASP A 556 -1.33 11.05 -28.70
CA ASP A 556 -2.57 11.39 -27.98
C ASP A 556 -2.71 10.60 -26.68
N LEU A 557 -3.75 10.92 -25.87
CA LEU A 557 -4.06 10.21 -24.64
C LEU A 557 -4.33 8.72 -24.91
N GLU A 558 -3.77 7.87 -24.09
CA GLU A 558 -4.23 6.48 -23.97
C GLU A 558 -5.56 6.47 -23.21
N SER A 559 -6.59 5.88 -23.78
CA SER A 559 -7.91 5.72 -23.17
C SER A 559 -8.25 4.25 -23.04
N THR A 560 -8.86 3.84 -21.94
CA THR A 560 -9.25 2.45 -21.70
C THR A 560 -10.70 2.37 -21.23
N LEU A 561 -11.49 1.53 -21.89
CA LEU A 561 -12.81 1.09 -21.47
C LEU A 561 -12.67 -0.30 -20.84
N GLY A 562 -12.97 -0.43 -19.56
CA GLY A 562 -12.86 -1.69 -18.83
C GLY A 562 -14.19 -2.15 -18.27
N PHE A 563 -14.34 -3.47 -18.23
CA PHE A 563 -15.48 -4.14 -17.62
C PHE A 563 -15.01 -5.35 -16.81
N GLU A 564 -15.51 -5.48 -15.59
CA GLU A 564 -15.17 -6.58 -14.68
C GLU A 564 -16.45 -7.15 -14.04
N ILE A 565 -16.50 -8.47 -13.93
CA ILE A 565 -17.49 -9.20 -13.15
C ILE A 565 -16.75 -10.11 -12.20
N SER A 566 -17.10 -10.03 -10.91
CA SER A 566 -16.57 -10.92 -9.87
C SER A 566 -17.70 -11.54 -9.07
N THR A 567 -17.51 -12.78 -8.67
CA THR A 567 -18.40 -13.46 -7.74
C THR A 567 -17.58 -14.19 -6.67
N LYS A 568 -18.01 -14.09 -5.42
CA LYS A 568 -17.43 -14.81 -4.30
C LYS A 568 -18.52 -15.62 -3.61
N TYR A 569 -18.22 -16.87 -3.30
CA TYR A 569 -19.03 -17.73 -2.46
C TYR A 569 -18.27 -18.04 -1.18
N GLU A 570 -18.89 -17.83 -0.02
CA GLU A 570 -18.29 -18.14 1.27
C GLU A 570 -19.32 -18.78 2.19
N LYS A 571 -19.03 -20.01 2.61
CA LYS A 571 -19.89 -20.76 3.53
C LYS A 571 -19.06 -21.64 4.45
N ASN A 572 -19.12 -21.39 5.77
CA ASN A 572 -18.43 -22.16 6.78
C ASN A 572 -16.91 -22.24 6.54
N LYS A 573 -16.47 -23.40 6.03
CA LYS A 573 -15.06 -23.74 5.80
C LYS A 573 -14.62 -23.56 4.33
N PHE A 574 -15.54 -23.23 3.46
CA PHE A 574 -15.34 -23.14 2.02
C PHE A 574 -15.45 -21.70 1.54
N SER A 575 -14.49 -21.25 0.74
CA SER A 575 -14.51 -20.00 0.02
C SER A 575 -14.06 -20.21 -1.42
N SER A 576 -14.67 -19.53 -2.35
CA SER A 576 -14.26 -19.55 -3.76
C SER A 576 -14.60 -18.21 -4.41
N SER A 577 -13.75 -17.73 -5.31
CA SER A 577 -14.05 -16.56 -6.14
C SER A 577 -13.70 -16.80 -7.62
N VAL A 578 -14.41 -16.09 -8.48
CA VAL A 578 -14.14 -16.02 -9.93
C VAL A 578 -14.24 -14.57 -10.35
N THR A 579 -13.24 -14.09 -11.07
CA THR A 579 -13.22 -12.75 -11.68
C THR A 579 -12.91 -12.87 -13.15
N ALA A 580 -13.73 -12.24 -13.99
CA ALA A 580 -13.48 -12.07 -15.42
C ALA A 580 -13.44 -10.59 -15.75
N PHE A 581 -12.46 -10.17 -16.56
CA PHE A 581 -12.30 -8.78 -16.96
C PHE A 581 -11.96 -8.65 -18.45
N ASN A 582 -12.31 -7.50 -19.01
CA ASN A 582 -11.94 -7.10 -20.36
C ASN A 582 -11.69 -5.60 -20.40
N ASN A 583 -10.55 -5.20 -20.97
CA ASN A 583 -10.11 -3.82 -21.13
C ASN A 583 -9.80 -3.56 -22.61
N TYR A 584 -10.52 -2.66 -23.22
CA TYR A 584 -10.34 -2.22 -24.59
C TYR A 584 -9.73 -0.82 -24.62
N SER A 585 -8.63 -0.65 -25.36
CA SER A 585 -7.91 0.62 -25.52
C SER A 585 -7.79 0.96 -27.01
N PRO A 586 -8.46 2.01 -27.48
CA PRO A 586 -8.35 2.45 -28.88
C PRO A 586 -7.03 3.11 -29.23
N ASN A 587 -6.26 3.52 -28.22
CA ASN A 587 -4.95 4.15 -28.37
C ASN A 587 -4.00 3.69 -27.24
N TYR A 588 -3.62 2.42 -27.27
CA TYR A 588 -2.68 1.82 -26.32
C TYR A 588 -1.26 2.19 -26.71
N HIS A 589 -0.49 2.80 -25.82
CA HIS A 589 0.88 3.23 -26.09
C HIS A 589 1.84 2.04 -26.00
N LEU A 590 2.55 1.76 -27.08
CA LEU A 590 3.47 0.63 -27.14
C LEU A 590 4.80 1.03 -27.81
N PHE A 591 5.92 0.82 -27.13
CA PHE A 591 7.23 0.79 -27.76
C PHE A 591 7.34 -0.51 -28.58
N SER A 592 7.22 -0.37 -29.88
CA SER A 592 7.31 -1.48 -30.81
C SER A 592 8.69 -1.55 -31.42
N LYS A 593 9.30 -2.74 -31.41
CA LYS A 593 10.55 -3.01 -32.13
C LYS A 593 10.31 -2.82 -33.63
N ILE A 594 11.20 -2.13 -34.31
CA ILE A 594 11.09 -1.87 -35.76
C ILE A 594 12.05 -2.75 -36.56
N GLY A 595 11.62 -3.14 -37.77
CA GLY A 595 12.40 -3.96 -38.70
C GLY A 595 12.31 -5.47 -38.48
N ASN A 596 13.28 -6.22 -38.97
CA ASN A 596 13.32 -7.69 -38.93
C ASN A 596 13.96 -8.26 -37.67
N GLY A 597 14.62 -7.44 -36.88
CA GLY A 597 15.00 -7.69 -35.51
C GLY A 597 16.17 -8.66 -35.22
N TYR A 598 16.75 -9.31 -36.22
CA TYR A 598 17.79 -10.31 -35.98
C TYR A 598 19.11 -10.08 -36.70
N VAL A 599 19.18 -9.05 -37.54
CA VAL A 599 20.37 -8.75 -38.33
C VAL A 599 20.68 -7.26 -38.24
N PRO A 600 21.93 -6.83 -37.99
CA PRO A 600 22.30 -5.42 -38.03
C PRO A 600 21.91 -4.76 -39.36
N GLY A 601 21.22 -3.62 -39.27
CA GLY A 601 20.69 -2.90 -40.42
C GLY A 601 19.91 -1.63 -40.00
N ALA A 602 18.82 -1.28 -40.69
CA ALA A 602 18.05 -0.10 -40.38
C ALA A 602 17.31 -0.17 -39.03
N ASP A 603 17.06 -1.35 -38.51
CA ASP A 603 16.38 -1.70 -37.26
C ASP A 603 17.32 -1.83 -36.05
N TRP A 604 18.64 -1.85 -36.29
CA TRP A 604 19.66 -1.87 -35.26
C TRP A 604 20.53 -0.62 -35.37
N ILE A 605 21.09 -0.21 -34.27
CA ILE A 605 22.12 0.83 -34.22
C ILE A 605 23.31 0.31 -33.44
N GLU A 606 24.51 0.47 -34.01
CA GLU A 606 25.75 0.27 -33.26
C GLU A 606 25.93 1.44 -32.31
N TRP A 607 26.10 1.14 -31.04
CA TRP A 607 26.35 2.13 -30.02
C TRP A 607 27.60 1.83 -29.23
N GLY A 608 28.53 2.83 -29.18
CA GLY A 608 29.78 2.75 -28.46
C GLY A 608 30.97 2.21 -29.31
N SER A 609 32.15 2.14 -28.71
CA SER A 609 33.39 1.70 -29.37
C SER A 609 33.53 0.17 -29.27
N GLY A 610 32.92 -0.55 -30.16
CA GLY A 610 33.25 -1.99 -30.43
C GLY A 610 32.96 -3.02 -29.32
N SER A 611 32.84 -2.62 -28.07
CA SER A 611 32.57 -3.50 -26.93
C SER A 611 31.15 -3.41 -26.37
N THR A 612 30.36 -2.44 -26.80
CA THR A 612 29.03 -2.16 -26.29
C THR A 612 27.91 -2.83 -27.07
N GLY A 613 28.21 -3.36 -28.27
CA GLY A 613 27.24 -4.13 -29.02
C GLY A 613 26.25 -3.32 -29.85
N TRP A 614 25.18 -3.97 -30.25
CA TRP A 614 24.13 -3.42 -31.07
C TRP A 614 22.85 -3.24 -30.27
N LEU A 615 22.15 -2.08 -30.40
CA LEU A 615 20.88 -1.81 -29.78
C LEU A 615 19.74 -1.93 -30.81
N TYR A 616 18.67 -2.61 -30.44
CA TYR A 616 17.45 -2.61 -31.23
C TYR A 616 16.77 -1.25 -31.20
N LYS A 617 16.24 -0.81 -32.35
CA LYS A 617 15.38 0.38 -32.40
C LYS A 617 13.95 0.03 -32.01
N TYR A 618 13.40 0.81 -31.10
CA TYR A 618 11.99 0.78 -30.71
C TYR A 618 11.36 2.13 -30.98
N GLN A 619 10.17 2.13 -31.53
CA GLN A 619 9.39 3.33 -31.78
C GLN A 619 8.09 3.30 -31.00
N MET A 620 7.78 4.41 -30.33
CA MET A 620 6.48 4.61 -29.66
C MET A 620 5.37 4.70 -30.69
N LYS A 621 4.26 4.02 -30.43
CA LYS A 621 3.04 4.02 -31.25
C LYS A 621 1.82 3.94 -30.37
N GLY A 622 0.73 4.59 -30.81
CA GLY A 622 -0.62 4.30 -30.34
C GLY A 622 -1.24 3.20 -31.18
N ILE A 623 -1.68 2.13 -30.57
CA ILE A 623 -2.32 0.98 -31.23
C ILE A 623 -3.69 0.70 -30.62
N GLU A 624 -4.53 -0.01 -31.35
CA GLU A 624 -5.78 -0.54 -30.80
C GLU A 624 -5.51 -1.88 -30.12
N ALA A 625 -5.82 -1.98 -28.83
CA ALA A 625 -5.50 -3.17 -28.04
C ALA A 625 -6.67 -3.63 -27.17
N ASN A 626 -6.70 -4.95 -26.92
CA ASN A 626 -7.65 -5.56 -25.99
C ASN A 626 -6.92 -6.49 -25.04
N ILE A 627 -7.12 -6.31 -23.71
CA ILE A 627 -6.58 -7.18 -22.69
C ILE A 627 -7.71 -7.76 -21.86
N SER A 628 -7.78 -9.08 -21.80
CA SER A 628 -8.81 -9.82 -21.07
C SER A 628 -8.21 -10.90 -20.18
N GLY A 629 -8.91 -11.28 -19.13
CA GLY A 629 -8.42 -12.32 -18.23
C GLY A 629 -9.48 -12.97 -17.38
N LEU A 630 -9.05 -14.10 -16.80
CA LEU A 630 -9.83 -14.92 -15.87
C LEU A 630 -8.97 -15.22 -14.65
N GLU A 631 -9.51 -14.94 -13.48
CA GLU A 631 -8.93 -15.26 -12.18
C GLU A 631 -9.90 -16.16 -11.41
N PHE A 632 -9.40 -17.21 -10.79
CA PHE A 632 -10.18 -18.16 -10.00
C PHE A 632 -9.42 -18.50 -8.73
N ASP A 633 -10.09 -18.50 -7.58
CA ASP A 633 -9.57 -19.04 -6.34
C ASP A 633 -10.58 -19.96 -5.63
N LEU A 634 -10.04 -20.89 -4.87
CA LEU A 634 -10.81 -21.81 -4.04
C LEU A 634 -10.02 -22.10 -2.78
N SER A 635 -10.66 -22.04 -1.61
CA SER A 635 -10.06 -22.46 -0.36
C SER A 635 -11.02 -23.31 0.49
N TYR A 636 -10.45 -24.27 1.19
CA TYR A 636 -11.18 -25.14 2.11
C TYR A 636 -10.41 -25.34 3.41
N LYS A 637 -11.02 -24.94 4.54
CA LYS A 637 -10.39 -25.00 5.86
C LYS A 637 -10.88 -26.23 6.66
N VAL A 638 -9.93 -27.04 7.13
CA VAL A 638 -10.18 -28.19 8.01
C VAL A 638 -9.37 -28.00 9.29
N ASN A 639 -10.04 -27.70 10.39
CA ASN A 639 -9.38 -27.38 11.66
C ASN A 639 -8.34 -26.24 11.46
N ASN A 640 -7.07 -26.55 11.69
CA ASN A 640 -5.95 -25.62 11.57
C ASN A 640 -5.27 -25.65 10.18
N THR A 641 -5.81 -26.43 9.25
CA THR A 641 -5.24 -26.60 7.91
C THR A 641 -6.15 -26.00 6.86
N THR A 642 -5.56 -25.22 5.96
CA THR A 642 -6.25 -24.63 4.79
C THR A 642 -5.64 -25.18 3.52
N PHE A 643 -6.48 -25.72 2.65
CA PHE A 643 -6.14 -26.08 1.27
C PHE A 643 -6.61 -24.95 0.38
N SER A 644 -5.77 -24.45 -0.50
CA SER A 644 -6.20 -23.49 -1.51
C SER A 644 -5.60 -23.78 -2.89
N ILE A 645 -6.36 -23.41 -3.91
CA ILE A 645 -5.95 -23.47 -5.31
C ILE A 645 -6.33 -22.14 -5.94
N ASP A 646 -5.43 -21.53 -6.67
CA ASP A 646 -5.71 -20.39 -7.49
C ASP A 646 -5.23 -20.58 -8.94
N TYR A 647 -5.83 -19.85 -9.87
CA TYR A 647 -5.50 -19.87 -11.28
C TYR A 647 -5.71 -18.48 -11.88
N SER A 648 -4.75 -18.03 -12.67
CA SER A 648 -4.83 -16.78 -13.43
C SER A 648 -4.40 -16.96 -14.87
N LYS A 649 -5.11 -16.29 -15.80
CA LYS A 649 -4.78 -16.23 -17.22
C LYS A 649 -5.14 -14.87 -17.78
N VAL A 650 -4.19 -14.27 -18.50
CA VAL A 650 -4.37 -13.00 -19.19
C VAL A 650 -4.05 -13.18 -20.68
N ILE A 651 -4.80 -12.52 -21.52
CA ILE A 651 -4.62 -12.50 -22.98
C ILE A 651 -4.64 -11.04 -23.42
N GLY A 652 -3.63 -10.63 -24.17
CA GLY A 652 -3.53 -9.30 -24.78
C GLY A 652 -3.36 -9.41 -26.29
N ASP A 653 -4.07 -8.59 -27.04
CA ASP A 653 -4.05 -8.55 -28.51
C ASP A 653 -3.88 -7.13 -29.03
N ASP A 654 -2.98 -6.95 -29.99
CA ASP A 654 -2.94 -5.82 -30.91
C ASP A 654 -3.95 -6.10 -32.01
N ILE A 655 -5.06 -5.35 -32.00
CA ILE A 655 -6.18 -5.56 -32.92
C ILE A 655 -5.79 -5.13 -34.34
N ASN A 656 -5.02 -4.04 -34.47
CA ASN A 656 -4.60 -3.53 -35.78
C ASN A 656 -3.66 -4.53 -36.50
N ALA A 657 -2.70 -5.08 -35.74
CA ALA A 657 -1.77 -6.06 -36.29
C ALA A 657 -2.32 -7.50 -36.33
N SER A 658 -3.47 -7.76 -35.68
CA SER A 658 -4.07 -9.10 -35.52
C SER A 658 -3.07 -10.11 -34.91
N MET A 659 -2.32 -9.66 -33.87
CA MET A 659 -1.29 -10.46 -33.21
C MET A 659 -1.33 -10.24 -31.69
N PRO A 660 -0.76 -11.16 -30.88
CA PRO A 660 -0.64 -10.94 -29.46
C PRO A 660 0.21 -9.71 -29.12
N LEU A 661 -0.15 -9.01 -28.02
CA LEU A 661 0.73 -8.01 -27.42
C LEU A 661 2.01 -8.67 -26.88
N PRO A 662 3.15 -7.99 -26.94
CA PRO A 662 4.39 -8.51 -26.37
C PRO A 662 4.34 -8.50 -24.84
N TYR A 663 5.14 -9.40 -24.22
CA TYR A 663 5.30 -9.51 -22.77
C TYR A 663 3.99 -9.78 -22.00
N MET A 664 3.12 -10.59 -22.58
CA MET A 664 1.94 -11.08 -21.87
C MET A 664 2.31 -12.27 -20.98
N PRO A 665 1.88 -12.30 -19.71
CA PRO A 665 2.22 -13.38 -18.81
C PRO A 665 1.67 -14.73 -19.26
N ALA A 666 2.42 -15.80 -18.95
CA ALA A 666 1.90 -17.15 -19.06
C ALA A 666 0.78 -17.39 -18.04
N ALA A 667 -0.14 -18.31 -18.34
CA ALA A 667 -1.10 -18.73 -17.33
C ALA A 667 -0.39 -19.38 -16.14
N LYS A 668 -0.92 -19.21 -14.92
CA LYS A 668 -0.33 -19.74 -13.69
C LYS A 668 -1.39 -20.39 -12.81
N ALA A 669 -1.05 -21.52 -12.20
CA ALA A 669 -1.85 -22.15 -11.16
C ALA A 669 -1.00 -22.38 -9.91
N ARG A 670 -1.57 -22.22 -8.72
CA ARG A 670 -0.91 -22.50 -7.45
C ARG A 670 -1.79 -23.37 -6.57
N GLY A 671 -1.19 -24.35 -5.93
CA GLY A 671 -1.82 -25.15 -4.89
C GLY A 671 -1.08 -24.95 -3.57
N LYS A 672 -1.79 -24.61 -2.49
CA LYS A 672 -1.22 -24.32 -1.17
C LYS A 672 -1.83 -25.22 -0.11
N LEU A 673 -1.00 -25.67 0.81
CA LEU A 673 -1.37 -26.36 2.04
C LEU A 673 -0.80 -25.59 3.20
N SER A 674 -1.64 -24.80 3.89
CA SER A 674 -1.23 -23.95 5.01
C SER A 674 -1.73 -24.53 6.32
N TYR A 675 -0.85 -24.60 7.32
CA TYR A 675 -1.14 -25.03 8.68
C TYR A 675 -0.84 -23.92 9.68
N LEU A 676 -1.80 -23.62 10.55
CA LEU A 676 -1.65 -22.70 11.68
C LEU A 676 -1.80 -23.47 12.99
N GLY A 677 -0.67 -23.78 13.65
CA GLY A 677 -0.64 -24.56 14.89
C GLY A 677 -1.06 -23.74 16.12
N GLN A 678 -1.54 -24.44 17.14
CA GLN A 678 -1.88 -23.82 18.44
C GLN A 678 -0.63 -23.32 19.20
N ASN A 679 0.58 -23.78 18.82
CA ASN A 679 1.86 -23.46 19.45
C ASN A 679 2.60 -22.34 18.71
N ASN A 680 1.89 -21.39 18.09
CA ASN A 680 2.48 -20.28 17.34
C ASN A 680 3.41 -20.70 16.17
N LEU A 681 3.27 -21.94 15.69
CA LEU A 681 3.94 -22.45 14.51
C LEU A 681 3.00 -22.37 13.32
N SER A 682 3.42 -21.70 12.24
CA SER A 682 2.76 -21.74 10.94
C SER A 682 3.69 -22.32 9.89
N TYR A 683 3.15 -23.00 8.90
CA TYR A 683 3.88 -23.36 7.70
C TYR A 683 2.94 -23.51 6.50
N THR A 684 3.45 -23.21 5.32
CA THR A 684 2.76 -23.37 4.05
C THR A 684 3.66 -24.08 3.06
N PHE A 685 3.15 -25.16 2.51
CA PHE A 685 3.73 -25.85 1.36
C PHE A 685 2.99 -25.39 0.10
N GLN A 686 3.72 -24.96 -0.92
CA GLN A 686 3.19 -24.40 -2.16
C GLN A 686 3.73 -25.14 -3.37
N VAL A 687 2.87 -25.40 -4.33
CA VAL A 687 3.24 -25.88 -5.68
C VAL A 687 2.79 -24.84 -6.68
N VAL A 688 3.71 -24.33 -7.48
CA VAL A 688 3.48 -23.34 -8.53
C VAL A 688 3.65 -23.99 -9.89
N LYS A 689 2.61 -23.95 -10.73
CA LYS A 689 2.64 -24.39 -12.12
C LYS A 689 2.55 -23.17 -13.05
N GLY A 690 3.65 -22.80 -13.70
CA GLY A 690 3.65 -21.93 -14.87
C GLY A 690 3.35 -22.77 -16.11
N PHE A 691 2.42 -22.31 -16.96
CA PHE A 691 2.11 -22.98 -18.24
C PHE A 691 3.00 -22.44 -19.34
N ASP A 692 3.05 -23.15 -20.47
CA ASP A 692 3.78 -22.68 -21.66
C ASP A 692 3.20 -21.34 -22.15
N GLN A 693 4.08 -20.40 -22.53
CA GLN A 693 3.68 -19.22 -23.27
C GLN A 693 4.03 -19.39 -24.76
N LYS A 694 2.97 -19.57 -25.56
CA LYS A 694 3.06 -19.78 -27.02
C LYS A 694 2.36 -18.67 -27.81
N ARG A 695 1.61 -17.78 -27.11
CA ARG A 695 1.02 -16.59 -27.74
C ARG A 695 2.05 -15.46 -27.66
N LEU A 696 2.78 -15.25 -28.73
CA LEU A 696 3.93 -14.39 -28.78
C LEU A 696 3.61 -13.09 -29.51
N GLY A 697 4.04 -11.98 -28.96
CA GLY A 697 4.12 -10.72 -29.65
C GLY A 697 5.26 -10.70 -30.66
N GLN A 698 5.45 -9.58 -31.33
CA GLN A 698 6.52 -9.40 -32.30
C GLN A 698 7.90 -9.57 -31.63
N PHE A 699 8.76 -10.40 -32.21
CA PHE A 699 10.15 -10.68 -31.76
C PHE A 699 10.25 -11.31 -30.36
N GLU A 700 9.28 -12.11 -29.97
CA GLU A 700 9.34 -12.90 -28.76
C GLU A 700 9.58 -14.38 -29.05
N ASP A 701 10.30 -15.03 -28.15
CA ASP A 701 10.47 -16.47 -28.12
C ASP A 701 9.53 -17.13 -27.14
N GLN A 702 9.10 -18.35 -27.48
CA GLN A 702 8.28 -19.15 -26.58
C GLN A 702 9.01 -19.42 -25.25
N THR A 703 8.24 -19.66 -24.21
CA THR A 703 8.77 -20.05 -22.91
C THR A 703 8.03 -21.28 -22.45
N ASP A 704 8.79 -22.32 -22.12
CA ASP A 704 8.27 -23.59 -21.64
C ASP A 704 7.71 -23.45 -20.23
N GLY A 705 6.69 -24.23 -19.93
CA GLY A 705 6.09 -24.27 -18.62
C GLY A 705 6.98 -24.95 -17.58
N TYR A 706 6.75 -24.64 -16.30
CA TYR A 706 7.53 -25.16 -15.20
C TYR A 706 6.67 -25.58 -14.01
N THR A 707 7.26 -26.29 -13.06
CA THR A 707 6.66 -26.61 -11.78
C THR A 707 7.69 -26.39 -10.69
N CYS A 708 7.44 -25.42 -9.78
CA CYS A 708 8.26 -25.15 -8.60
C CYS A 708 7.52 -25.55 -7.34
N VAL A 709 8.27 -25.87 -6.32
CA VAL A 709 7.76 -26.21 -4.99
C VAL A 709 8.47 -25.37 -3.97
N ASP A 710 7.69 -24.72 -3.10
CA ASP A 710 8.18 -23.82 -2.07
C ASP A 710 7.65 -24.22 -0.70
N LEU A 711 8.40 -23.87 0.34
CA LEU A 711 8.03 -24.05 1.74
C LEU A 711 8.36 -22.79 2.52
N PHE A 712 7.41 -22.27 3.24
CA PHE A 712 7.62 -21.16 4.16
C PHE A 712 6.86 -21.36 5.45
N GLY A 713 7.37 -20.73 6.51
CA GLY A 713 6.71 -20.82 7.80
C GLY A 713 7.34 -19.92 8.84
N SER A 714 6.71 -19.86 9.99
CA SER A 714 7.17 -19.05 11.09
C SER A 714 6.92 -19.70 12.44
N TYR A 715 7.73 -19.30 13.40
CA TYR A 715 7.55 -19.65 14.81
C TYR A 715 7.61 -18.40 15.67
N SER A 716 6.54 -18.11 16.43
CA SER A 716 6.45 -16.93 17.30
C SER A 716 6.64 -17.33 18.76
N ILE A 717 7.50 -16.57 19.46
CA ILE A 717 7.76 -16.72 20.90
C ILE A 717 7.36 -15.40 21.56
N ASN A 718 6.33 -15.44 22.39
CA ASN A 718 5.86 -14.27 23.12
C ASN A 718 6.25 -14.40 24.60
N SER A 719 6.80 -13.34 25.17
CA SER A 719 7.20 -13.24 26.56
C SER A 719 6.75 -11.90 27.13
N SER A 720 6.76 -11.78 28.45
CA SER A 720 6.51 -10.51 29.15
C SER A 720 7.52 -9.39 28.81
N LYS A 721 8.65 -9.73 28.17
CA LYS A 721 9.72 -8.78 27.81
C LYS A 721 9.69 -8.43 26.32
N GLY A 722 8.88 -9.09 25.51
CA GLY A 722 8.80 -8.80 24.08
C GLY A 722 8.31 -9.99 23.25
N SER A 723 8.11 -9.74 21.98
CA SER A 723 7.71 -10.72 20.98
C SER A 723 8.87 -11.01 20.03
N HIS A 724 9.06 -12.29 19.71
CA HIS A 724 10.10 -12.78 18.81
C HIS A 724 9.46 -13.66 17.75
N LYS A 725 9.88 -13.52 16.48
CA LYS A 725 9.40 -14.35 15.39
C LYS A 725 10.56 -14.79 14.52
N ILE A 726 10.67 -16.09 14.32
CA ILE A 726 11.60 -16.71 13.37
C ILE A 726 10.78 -17.09 12.14
N ILE A 727 11.23 -16.67 10.98
CA ILE A 727 10.60 -16.96 9.67
C ILE A 727 11.62 -17.69 8.84
N PHE A 728 11.20 -18.78 8.21
CA PHE A 728 12.01 -19.52 7.25
C PHE A 728 11.26 -19.68 5.94
N GLN A 729 11.99 -19.59 4.83
CA GLN A 729 11.47 -19.79 3.48
C GLN A 729 12.47 -20.66 2.71
N ILE A 730 11.97 -21.56 1.89
CA ILE A 730 12.74 -22.33 0.94
C ILE A 730 12.02 -22.23 -0.39
N ASP A 731 12.54 -21.39 -1.28
CA ASP A 731 12.02 -21.23 -2.63
C ASP A 731 12.69 -22.26 -3.54
N ASN A 732 11.95 -22.81 -4.51
CA ASN A 732 12.43 -23.77 -5.50
C ASN A 732 13.17 -24.96 -4.86
N ILE A 733 12.52 -25.70 -3.95
CA ILE A 733 13.10 -26.79 -3.15
C ILE A 733 13.91 -27.79 -4.00
N PHE A 734 13.42 -28.09 -5.21
CA PHE A 734 14.02 -29.11 -6.08
C PHE A 734 15.09 -28.53 -7.04
N ASP A 735 15.44 -27.25 -6.89
CA ASP A 735 16.43 -26.57 -7.75
C ASP A 735 16.09 -26.69 -9.24
N GLN A 736 14.80 -26.58 -9.55
CA GLN A 736 14.25 -26.69 -10.90
C GLN A 736 14.78 -25.55 -11.79
N ILE A 737 15.28 -25.90 -12.96
CA ILE A 737 15.60 -24.90 -13.99
C ILE A 737 14.30 -24.43 -14.63
N TYR A 738 14.03 -23.14 -14.58
CA TYR A 738 12.87 -22.56 -15.23
C TYR A 738 13.11 -21.12 -15.68
N TYR A 739 12.30 -20.66 -16.63
CA TYR A 739 12.37 -19.33 -17.20
C TYR A 739 11.04 -18.63 -17.02
N ASN A 740 11.08 -17.36 -16.61
CA ASN A 740 9.92 -16.50 -16.57
C ASN A 740 9.78 -15.81 -17.93
N HIS A 741 8.60 -15.90 -18.56
CA HIS A 741 8.36 -15.27 -19.86
C HIS A 741 8.55 -13.75 -19.84
N LEU A 742 8.27 -13.10 -18.71
CA LEU A 742 8.42 -11.66 -18.53
C LEU A 742 9.85 -11.21 -18.16
N SER A 743 10.79 -12.14 -18.00
CA SER A 743 12.19 -11.82 -17.79
C SER A 743 12.83 -11.35 -19.10
N ARG A 744 13.44 -10.17 -19.06
CA ARG A 744 14.17 -9.59 -20.19
C ARG A 744 15.52 -10.27 -20.44
N ILE A 745 15.96 -11.06 -19.47
CA ILE A 745 17.25 -11.80 -19.51
C ILE A 745 17.05 -13.32 -19.61
N LYS A 746 15.85 -13.80 -19.98
CA LYS A 746 15.56 -15.23 -20.10
C LYS A 746 16.44 -15.95 -21.13
N SER A 747 16.95 -15.24 -22.15
CA SER A 747 17.88 -15.79 -23.13
C SER A 747 19.30 -16.03 -22.56
N ILE A 748 19.61 -15.42 -21.40
CA ILE A 748 20.93 -15.46 -20.78
C ILE A 748 20.97 -16.54 -19.69
N MET A 749 20.00 -16.47 -18.75
CA MET A 749 19.97 -17.30 -17.55
C MET A 749 18.53 -17.66 -17.13
N PRO A 750 18.34 -18.84 -16.49
CA PRO A 750 17.09 -19.16 -15.81
C PRO A 750 16.89 -18.29 -14.56
N GLU A 751 15.73 -18.39 -13.96
CA GLU A 751 15.40 -17.77 -12.67
C GLU A 751 16.24 -18.35 -11.52
N THR A 752 16.13 -17.74 -10.34
CA THR A 752 16.86 -18.17 -9.12
C THR A 752 16.64 -19.65 -8.84
N GLY A 753 17.73 -20.35 -8.53
CA GLY A 753 17.71 -21.73 -8.07
C GLY A 753 17.14 -21.86 -6.67
N ARG A 754 17.41 -22.98 -5.99
CA ARG A 754 16.97 -23.15 -4.60
C ARG A 754 17.56 -22.06 -3.71
N SER A 755 16.68 -21.30 -3.03
CA SER A 755 17.05 -20.26 -2.08
C SER A 755 16.46 -20.53 -0.70
N ILE A 756 17.28 -20.42 0.33
CA ILE A 756 16.88 -20.56 1.74
C ILE A 756 17.01 -19.18 2.39
N THR A 757 15.90 -18.68 2.91
CA THR A 757 15.85 -17.42 3.66
C THR A 757 15.53 -17.70 5.12
N LEU A 758 16.29 -17.09 6.03
CA LEU A 758 16.04 -17.08 7.46
C LEU A 758 15.93 -15.65 7.95
N GLN A 759 14.84 -15.33 8.64
CA GLN A 759 14.61 -14.01 9.22
C GLN A 759 14.30 -14.15 10.72
N TYR A 760 14.82 -13.21 11.49
CA TYR A 760 14.47 -13.03 12.88
C TYR A 760 13.89 -11.64 13.07
N ARG A 761 12.70 -11.57 13.68
CA ARG A 761 12.00 -10.33 14.04
C ARG A 761 11.85 -10.27 15.55
N PHE A 762 11.99 -9.08 16.09
CA PHE A 762 11.81 -8.84 17.51
C PHE A 762 11.10 -7.50 17.76
N LEU A 763 10.39 -7.45 18.88
CA LEU A 763 9.67 -6.29 19.37
C LEU A 763 9.82 -6.21 20.89
N PHE A 764 10.32 -5.08 21.41
CA PHE A 764 10.49 -4.78 22.85
C PHE A 764 9.78 -3.51 23.25
#